data_6efb11400f800bbc5204724c0f2a02e3
#
_entry.id   6efb11400f800bbc5204724c0f2a02e3
#
_cell.length_a   1.000
_cell.length_b   1.000
_cell.length_c   1.000
_cell.angle_alpha   90.00
_cell.angle_beta   90.00
_cell.angle_gamma   90.00
#
_symmetry.space_group_name_H-M   'P 1'
#
loop_
_entity.id
_entity.type
_entity.pdbx_description
1 polymer ?
#
loop_
_entity_poly.entity_id
_entity_poly.type
_entity_poly.pdbx_seq_one_letter_code
_entity_poly.pdbx_strand_id
1 'polypeptide(L)'
;VIRSSLAATGEEEGFHENPNLLKPREAKKKKSKNELKREGNWEKGKGATVSNRASASSSASAKATIEIQSQLTKSFSLEEIFEIVRERSAEFDSINASTALHRIASKGTKDVVENDARVRASTSSTSVSRVGRRSTTSSAATTGFERRRSENEHPYERIIRNKDFENLMQSVEDNVNDMDQFGLANVAWSLARLRVLGNEDGVKDDGEKKMLDLIARNFAECVQRQGGASVRPQAFSNFMWAYGSFKYKIHDENVLKKIYDQLEISWAENADAWKPQEMANLLVGVAHANNATDKWSFYEKVQDCAIGNLKTNPLIVNDRNADQRFSFTARDISNFLWGLSKSLKSQKFNAQSIDSELISLMLQRLVAENFGGKQSALNVSMTVWALANCKCPVPPRFMEVLNQEIPRMAKRLSASQLDAIAWSIGEAKQTLQYDNDAIDAVAEAIAENRESVYNESDPELVAKIFWALSRRGRVPADKSIIDKLVKKVELCSDDLERSDKLLILHAWGVLRISPGEKVVNKLVRTFVEDGEDSDDDHGDELEPDECAKLLCAYGRIDYKPSSNTEYGMKFEKHLQKLAKTLADSAEASRLNPGTLALGLWGCALLKLKLDEDVLDLLARDALRQTDSLKPNSFAKCVFALATLAYDPTQDDLAKLVKKAQQTIFTTNYSSSSDANINNGDDGPSFVANESTKEEVRIALIKLGADSLA
;
A
#
# COMPACT_ATOMS: atom_id res chain seq x y z
N VAL A 1 -6.99 0.68 -8.16
CA VAL A 1 -6.62 -0.74 -8.13
C VAL A 1 -5.85 -1.11 -6.85
N ILE A 2 -5.05 -0.21 -6.27
CA ILE A 2 -4.31 -0.49 -5.02
C ILE A 2 -5.16 -0.18 -3.76
N ARG A 3 -6.38 0.33 -3.90
CA ARG A 3 -7.22 0.72 -2.75
C ARG A 3 -7.77 -0.45 -1.93
N SER A 4 -7.94 -1.63 -2.51
CA SER A 4 -8.53 -2.80 -1.83
C SER A 4 -7.52 -3.67 -1.08
N SER A 5 -6.28 -3.80 -1.53
CA SER A 5 -5.38 -4.82 -1.00
C SER A 5 -4.75 -4.54 0.38
N LEU A 6 -4.83 -3.30 0.88
CA LEU A 6 -4.35 -2.98 2.24
C LEU A 6 -5.49 -2.78 3.26
N ALA A 7 -6.75 -2.72 2.79
CA ALA A 7 -7.91 -2.58 3.65
C ALA A 7 -8.46 -3.92 4.17
N ALA A 8 -8.14 -5.03 3.50
CA ALA A 8 -8.68 -6.36 3.80
C ALA A 8 -7.99 -7.09 4.96
N THR A 9 -6.90 -6.55 5.54
CA THR A 9 -6.35 -7.12 6.76
C THR A 9 -7.10 -6.58 7.97
N GLY A 10 -8.28 -7.09 8.21
CA GLY A 10 -9.00 -6.97 9.49
C GLY A 10 -8.27 -7.60 10.67
N GLU A 11 -7.08 -8.09 10.49
CA GLU A 11 -6.12 -8.38 11.54
C GLU A 11 -5.26 -7.15 11.78
N GLU A 12 -5.87 -6.10 12.35
CA GLU A 12 -5.15 -5.19 13.20
C GLU A 12 -4.57 -5.99 14.37
N GLU A 13 -3.41 -6.61 14.14
CA GLU A 13 -2.52 -6.86 15.27
C GLU A 13 -2.20 -5.49 15.83
N GLY A 14 -2.97 -5.16 16.87
CA GLY A 14 -2.90 -3.90 17.56
C GLY A 14 -1.46 -3.54 17.87
N PHE A 15 -1.21 -2.25 17.92
CA PHE A 15 -0.01 -1.67 18.50
C PHE A 15 0.17 -2.22 19.93
N HIS A 16 0.74 -3.41 20.08
CA HIS A 16 1.05 -3.97 21.37
C HIS A 16 2.23 -3.21 21.94
N GLU A 17 1.95 -2.39 22.93
CA GLU A 17 2.97 -2.03 23.91
C GLU A 17 3.59 -3.34 24.43
N ASN A 18 4.89 -3.44 24.37
CA ASN A 18 5.65 -4.60 24.81
C ASN A 18 5.29 -4.88 26.30
N PRO A 19 4.61 -5.99 26.64
CA PRO A 19 4.17 -6.28 28.01
C PRO A 19 5.34 -6.53 28.98
N ASN A 20 6.58 -6.60 28.49
CA ASN A 20 7.77 -6.79 29.31
C ASN A 20 8.33 -5.50 29.95
N LEU A 21 7.74 -4.32 29.67
CA LEU A 21 8.16 -3.04 30.27
C LEU A 21 7.56 -2.77 31.66
N LEU A 22 6.68 -3.63 32.18
CA LEU A 22 6.01 -3.45 33.48
C LEU A 22 6.27 -4.59 34.47
N LYS A 23 7.45 -5.21 34.49
CA LYS A 23 7.84 -5.99 35.64
C LYS A 23 8.34 -5.04 36.73
N PRO A 24 7.79 -5.12 37.98
CA PRO A 24 8.31 -4.34 39.10
C PRO A 24 9.77 -4.73 39.37
N ARG A 25 10.69 -3.80 39.24
CA ARG A 25 12.05 -3.98 39.69
C ARG A 25 12.04 -4.00 41.20
N GLU A 26 12.54 -5.09 41.77
CA GLU A 26 12.90 -5.19 43.15
C GLU A 26 13.75 -4.02 43.63
N ALA A 27 13.49 -3.61 44.86
CA ALA A 27 14.06 -2.47 45.53
C ALA A 27 15.59 -2.41 45.47
N LYS A 28 16.14 -1.44 44.79
CA LYS A 28 17.55 -1.03 44.92
C LYS A 28 17.65 0.22 45.79
N LYS A 29 18.42 0.04 46.86
CA LYS A 29 19.01 0.95 47.84
C LYS A 29 18.76 2.45 47.67
N LYS A 30 18.21 3.04 48.76
CA LYS A 30 18.05 4.46 49.01
C LYS A 30 19.33 5.25 48.73
N LYS A 31 19.30 6.11 47.71
CA LYS A 31 20.27 7.20 47.55
C LYS A 31 19.97 8.28 48.57
N SER A 32 20.99 8.93 49.10
CA SER A 32 20.90 9.90 50.19
C SER A 32 20.18 11.18 49.68
N LYS A 33 19.48 11.85 50.63
CA LYS A 33 18.66 13.06 50.42
C LYS A 33 19.43 14.26 49.81
N ASN A 34 20.76 14.20 49.71
CA ASN A 34 21.61 15.28 49.22
C ASN A 34 21.94 15.20 47.72
N GLU A 35 21.74 14.06 47.03
CA GLU A 35 21.95 13.94 45.57
C GLU A 35 20.72 14.40 44.75
N LEU A 36 19.53 14.36 45.32
CA LEU A 36 18.28 14.80 44.69
C LEU A 36 18.13 16.34 44.61
N LYS A 37 19.01 17.12 45.24
CA LYS A 37 18.95 18.59 45.22
C LYS A 37 19.75 19.25 44.10
N ARG A 38 20.53 18.49 43.35
CA ARG A 38 21.37 19.07 42.25
C ARG A 38 20.77 19.02 40.85
N GLU A 39 19.70 18.28 40.62
CA GLU A 39 19.09 18.13 39.31
C GLU A 39 17.77 18.89 39.09
N GLY A 40 17.40 19.81 40.00
CA GLY A 40 16.07 20.44 40.01
C GLY A 40 16.08 21.98 40.00
N ASN A 41 17.01 22.64 39.33
CA ASN A 41 16.93 24.08 39.12
C ASN A 41 16.30 24.41 37.76
N TRP A 42 14.98 24.33 37.68
CA TRP A 42 14.21 25.03 36.66
C TRP A 42 13.85 26.40 37.19
N GLU A 43 14.40 27.41 36.59
CA GLU A 43 14.11 28.82 36.90
C GLU A 43 12.60 29.10 36.81
N LYS A 44 12.06 29.58 37.90
CA LYS A 44 10.71 30.16 37.93
C LYS A 44 10.71 31.43 37.08
N GLY A 45 10.21 31.32 35.84
CA GLY A 45 9.83 32.48 35.04
C GLY A 45 8.78 33.31 35.79
N LYS A 46 9.13 34.54 36.10
CA LYS A 46 8.22 35.54 36.69
C LYS A 46 7.12 35.88 35.65
N GLY A 47 6.00 35.18 35.73
CA GLY A 47 4.77 35.51 35.02
C GLY A 47 3.94 36.54 35.81
N ALA A 48 3.40 37.48 35.10
CA ALA A 48 2.66 38.65 35.50
C ALA A 48 1.59 38.41 36.57
N THR A 49 1.53 39.32 37.50
CA THR A 49 0.46 39.51 38.51
C THR A 49 -0.90 39.70 37.84
N VAL A 50 -1.73 38.67 37.82
CA VAL A 50 -3.17 38.84 37.62
C VAL A 50 -3.85 38.98 38.99
N SER A 51 -4.63 40.03 39.11
CA SER A 51 -5.29 40.51 40.30
C SER A 51 -6.04 39.42 41.07
N ASN A 52 -5.72 39.28 42.36
CA ASN A 52 -6.49 38.56 43.36
C ASN A 52 -7.87 39.22 43.56
N ARG A 53 -8.91 38.62 42.96
CA ARG A 53 -10.30 38.69 43.39
C ARG A 53 -11.17 37.66 42.65
N ALA A 54 -10.95 36.39 42.90
CA ALA A 54 -11.96 35.35 42.69
C ALA A 54 -11.82 34.33 43.82
N SER A 55 -12.75 34.44 44.67
CA SER A 55 -12.94 33.86 45.99
C SER A 55 -13.01 32.33 46.04
N ALA A 56 -12.97 31.80 47.21
CA ALA A 56 -13.08 30.42 47.73
C ALA A 56 -13.79 29.33 46.90
N SER A 57 -14.65 29.63 45.93
CA SER A 57 -15.28 28.67 45.01
C SER A 57 -14.29 28.08 43.96
N SER A 58 -13.30 28.86 43.52
CA SER A 58 -12.29 28.41 42.57
C SER A 58 -11.30 27.37 43.16
N SER A 59 -11.09 27.45 44.49
CA SER A 59 -10.19 26.51 45.17
C SER A 59 -10.81 25.13 45.40
N ALA A 60 -12.14 25.06 45.53
CA ALA A 60 -12.86 23.80 45.71
C ALA A 60 -12.94 23.01 44.38
N SER A 61 -13.28 23.73 43.28
CA SER A 61 -13.32 23.15 41.94
C SER A 61 -11.93 22.61 41.51
N ALA A 62 -10.87 23.39 41.72
CA ALA A 62 -9.51 22.94 41.40
C ALA A 62 -9.07 21.71 42.23
N LYS A 63 -9.51 21.59 43.48
CA LYS A 63 -9.24 20.39 44.29
C LYS A 63 -10.00 19.19 43.78
N ALA A 64 -11.27 19.34 43.37
CA ALA A 64 -12.07 18.27 42.81
C ALA A 64 -11.43 17.72 41.51
N THR A 65 -11.01 18.60 40.60
CA THR A 65 -10.31 18.25 39.37
C THR A 65 -9.04 17.43 39.62
N ILE A 66 -8.20 17.87 40.56
CA ILE A 66 -6.94 17.15 40.91
C ILE A 66 -7.26 15.79 41.54
N GLU A 67 -8.30 15.69 42.36
CA GLU A 67 -8.74 14.43 42.95
C GLU A 67 -9.22 13.44 41.88
N ILE A 68 -10.10 13.88 40.96
CA ILE A 68 -10.59 13.09 39.84
C ILE A 68 -9.42 12.61 39.01
N GLN A 69 -8.48 13.47 38.64
CA GLN A 69 -7.29 13.12 37.86
C GLN A 69 -6.45 12.04 38.57
N SER A 70 -6.31 12.15 39.91
CA SER A 70 -5.62 11.15 40.72
C SER A 70 -6.35 9.81 40.70
N GLN A 71 -7.68 9.79 40.84
CA GLN A 71 -8.52 8.61 40.78
C GLN A 71 -8.43 7.95 39.41
N LEU A 72 -8.64 8.67 38.32
CA LEU A 72 -8.51 8.20 36.95
C LEU A 72 -7.12 7.59 36.70
N THR A 73 -6.05 8.24 37.16
CA THR A 73 -4.68 7.76 36.95
C THR A 73 -4.36 6.48 37.71
N LYS A 74 -4.98 6.28 38.88
CA LYS A 74 -4.76 5.09 39.74
C LYS A 74 -5.67 3.91 39.40
N SER A 75 -6.77 4.11 38.64
CA SER A 75 -7.71 3.04 38.29
C SER A 75 -7.02 1.90 37.55
N PHE A 76 -7.30 0.66 37.95
CA PHE A 76 -6.68 -0.54 37.39
C PHE A 76 -7.59 -1.27 36.39
N SER A 77 -8.91 -1.06 36.44
CA SER A 77 -9.89 -1.70 35.55
C SER A 77 -10.72 -0.70 34.77
N LEU A 78 -11.42 -1.19 33.74
CA LEU A 78 -12.41 -0.38 33.00
C LEU A 78 -13.59 -0.02 33.88
N GLU A 79 -14.04 -0.93 34.73
CA GLU A 79 -15.16 -0.76 35.63
C GLU A 79 -14.92 0.43 36.58
N GLU A 80 -13.72 0.50 37.19
CA GLU A 80 -13.34 1.62 38.06
C GLU A 80 -13.36 2.96 37.31
N ILE A 81 -12.95 2.99 36.06
CA ILE A 81 -12.99 4.23 35.25
C ILE A 81 -14.44 4.61 34.94
N PHE A 82 -15.29 3.64 34.55
CA PHE A 82 -16.70 3.90 34.28
C PHE A 82 -17.47 4.33 35.57
N GLU A 83 -17.10 3.83 36.74
CA GLU A 83 -17.65 4.27 38.02
C GLU A 83 -17.34 5.76 38.24
N ILE A 84 -16.09 6.17 38.05
CA ILE A 84 -15.71 7.61 38.17
C ILE A 84 -16.47 8.46 37.13
N VAL A 85 -16.62 8.00 35.90
CA VAL A 85 -17.38 8.68 34.85
C VAL A 85 -18.85 8.84 35.29
N ARG A 86 -19.47 7.75 35.75
CA ARG A 86 -20.87 7.74 36.19
C ARG A 86 -21.13 8.73 37.30
N GLU A 87 -20.24 8.77 38.29
CA GLU A 87 -20.43 9.58 39.51
C GLU A 87 -20.04 11.04 39.31
N ARG A 88 -19.04 11.32 38.44
CA ARG A 88 -18.36 12.61 38.46
C ARG A 88 -18.15 13.26 37.07
N SER A 89 -18.70 12.72 35.97
CA SER A 89 -18.50 13.31 34.64
C SER A 89 -18.93 14.76 34.50
N ALA A 90 -19.94 15.19 35.27
CA ALA A 90 -20.37 16.57 35.29
C ALA A 90 -19.34 17.54 35.92
N GLU A 91 -18.35 17.02 36.67
CA GLU A 91 -17.26 17.80 37.27
C GLU A 91 -15.96 17.76 36.41
N PHE A 92 -15.96 17.01 35.28
CA PHE A 92 -14.79 16.87 34.46
C PHE A 92 -14.41 18.17 33.78
N ASP A 93 -13.13 18.50 33.85
CA ASP A 93 -12.51 19.49 33.00
C ASP A 93 -11.89 18.83 31.75
N SER A 94 -11.24 19.61 30.90
CA SER A 94 -10.58 19.16 29.67
C SER A 94 -9.51 18.07 29.91
N ILE A 95 -8.82 18.14 31.05
CA ILE A 95 -7.78 17.15 31.42
C ILE A 95 -8.44 15.84 31.87
N ASN A 96 -9.48 15.93 32.69
CA ASN A 96 -10.18 14.75 33.18
C ASN A 96 -10.88 13.99 32.05
N ALA A 97 -11.61 14.71 31.17
CA ALA A 97 -12.32 14.12 30.04
C ALA A 97 -11.35 13.41 29.07
N SER A 98 -10.28 14.07 28.65
CA SER A 98 -9.27 13.48 27.76
C SER A 98 -8.54 12.30 28.40
N THR A 99 -8.23 12.36 29.71
CA THR A 99 -7.57 11.28 30.44
C THR A 99 -8.48 10.07 30.60
N ALA A 100 -9.76 10.25 30.96
CA ALA A 100 -10.72 9.17 31.10
C ALA A 100 -10.86 8.41 29.77
N LEU A 101 -11.09 9.13 28.67
CA LEU A 101 -11.21 8.54 27.34
C LEU A 101 -9.94 7.78 26.92
N HIS A 102 -8.76 8.39 27.12
CA HIS A 102 -7.48 7.76 26.79
C HIS A 102 -7.24 6.47 27.60
N ARG A 103 -7.61 6.46 28.87
CA ARG A 103 -7.46 5.26 29.71
C ARG A 103 -8.43 4.14 29.33
N ILE A 104 -9.67 4.49 28.98
CA ILE A 104 -10.64 3.50 28.46
C ILE A 104 -10.11 2.89 27.17
N ALA A 105 -9.63 3.69 26.24
CA ALA A 105 -9.06 3.20 24.99
C ALA A 105 -7.82 2.31 25.19
N SER A 106 -6.91 2.70 26.10
CA SER A 106 -5.70 1.95 26.41
C SER A 106 -5.97 0.63 27.12
N LYS A 107 -6.94 0.58 28.04
CA LYS A 107 -7.27 -0.64 28.81
C LYS A 107 -8.19 -1.57 28.04
N GLY A 108 -9.22 -1.04 27.39
CA GLY A 108 -10.16 -1.81 26.60
C GLY A 108 -9.46 -2.69 25.55
N THR A 109 -8.38 -2.19 24.99
CA THR A 109 -7.56 -2.95 24.04
C THR A 109 -6.87 -4.17 24.69
N LYS A 110 -6.36 -4.03 25.93
CA LYS A 110 -5.67 -5.15 26.62
C LYS A 110 -6.64 -6.24 27.02
N ASP A 111 -7.77 -5.88 27.59
CA ASP A 111 -8.81 -6.82 28.05
C ASP A 111 -9.40 -7.63 26.88
N VAL A 112 -9.55 -6.97 25.72
CA VAL A 112 -10.03 -7.61 24.49
C VAL A 112 -9.03 -8.64 23.97
N VAL A 113 -7.75 -8.28 23.84
CA VAL A 113 -6.71 -9.19 23.33
C VAL A 113 -6.49 -10.38 24.25
N GLU A 114 -6.53 -10.17 25.58
CA GLU A 114 -6.39 -11.27 26.53
C GLU A 114 -7.59 -12.22 26.51
N ASN A 115 -8.81 -11.70 26.32
CA ASN A 115 -10.00 -12.52 26.22
C ASN A 115 -10.05 -13.30 24.91
N ASP A 116 -9.70 -12.69 23.76
CA ASP A 116 -9.60 -13.39 22.49
C ASP A 116 -8.53 -14.50 22.51
N ALA A 117 -7.38 -14.24 23.12
CA ALA A 117 -6.35 -15.24 23.28
C ALA A 117 -6.82 -16.43 24.17
N ARG A 118 -7.63 -16.17 25.21
CA ARG A 118 -8.22 -17.21 26.06
C ARG A 118 -9.29 -18.02 25.32
N VAL A 119 -10.13 -17.37 24.51
CA VAL A 119 -11.17 -18.03 23.70
C VAL A 119 -10.51 -18.91 22.63
N ARG A 120 -9.51 -18.41 21.91
CA ARG A 120 -8.74 -19.21 20.92
C ARG A 120 -8.03 -20.40 21.56
N ALA A 121 -7.47 -20.23 22.76
CA ALA A 121 -6.82 -21.32 23.50
C ALA A 121 -7.84 -22.38 23.97
N SER A 122 -9.06 -21.98 24.35
CA SER A 122 -10.11 -22.92 24.78
C SER A 122 -10.74 -23.69 23.62
N THR A 123 -10.85 -23.08 22.41
CA THR A 123 -11.37 -23.75 21.22
C THR A 123 -10.39 -24.72 20.59
N SER A 124 -9.08 -24.48 20.74
CA SER A 124 -8.05 -25.41 20.26
C SER A 124 -7.89 -26.67 21.11
N SER A 125 -8.35 -26.66 22.37
CA SER A 125 -8.27 -27.83 23.27
C SER A 125 -9.45 -28.78 23.19
N THR A 126 -10.55 -28.44 22.46
CA THR A 126 -11.78 -29.24 22.40
C THR A 126 -11.95 -30.07 21.11
N SER A 127 -10.98 -30.05 20.19
CA SER A 127 -11.07 -30.76 18.91
C SER A 127 -10.56 -32.21 18.91
N VAL A 128 -10.26 -32.82 20.07
CA VAL A 128 -9.91 -34.24 20.14
C VAL A 128 -10.90 -34.96 21.07
N SER A 129 -11.77 -35.71 20.49
CA SER A 129 -12.72 -36.69 21.03
C SER A 129 -14.18 -36.26 21.16
N ARG A 130 -14.99 -36.67 20.16
CA ARG A 130 -16.20 -37.47 20.36
C ARG A 130 -16.93 -37.78 19.03
N VAL A 131 -16.58 -38.92 18.49
CA VAL A 131 -17.48 -39.66 17.60
C VAL A 131 -18.54 -40.36 18.50
N GLY A 132 -19.81 -40.18 18.19
CA GLY A 132 -20.89 -41.05 18.63
C GLY A 132 -21.83 -40.49 19.68
N ARG A 133 -23.01 -40.02 19.27
CA ARG A 133 -24.35 -40.54 19.54
C ARG A 133 -25.43 -39.55 19.11
N ARG A 134 -26.27 -40.00 18.17
CA ARG A 134 -27.56 -39.40 17.85
C ARG A 134 -28.47 -39.48 19.09
N SER A 135 -29.09 -38.37 19.48
CA SER A 135 -30.45 -38.39 20.06
C SER A 135 -31.16 -37.08 19.70
N THR A 136 -32.30 -37.29 19.11
CA THR A 136 -33.34 -36.32 18.74
C THR A 136 -33.99 -35.75 19.99
N THR A 137 -34.04 -34.41 20.14
CA THR A 137 -35.17 -33.68 20.74
C THR A 137 -35.15 -32.23 20.30
N SER A 138 -36.24 -31.83 19.66
CA SER A 138 -36.60 -30.48 19.25
C SER A 138 -36.98 -29.64 20.45
N SER A 139 -36.31 -28.55 20.72
CA SER A 139 -36.80 -27.27 21.29
C SER A 139 -35.66 -26.43 21.88
N ALA A 140 -34.79 -25.86 21.04
CA ALA A 140 -33.79 -24.85 21.46
C ALA A 140 -33.31 -24.01 20.29
N ALA A 141 -34.19 -23.66 19.34
CA ALA A 141 -33.78 -22.93 18.14
C ALA A 141 -33.67 -21.40 18.34
N THR A 142 -34.28 -20.85 19.38
CA THR A 142 -34.33 -19.38 19.61
C THR A 142 -33.13 -18.84 20.42
N THR A 143 -32.58 -19.61 21.34
CA THR A 143 -31.47 -19.18 22.17
C THR A 143 -30.10 -19.31 21.49
N GLY A 144 -29.99 -20.08 20.41
CA GLY A 144 -28.75 -20.26 19.64
C GLY A 144 -28.45 -19.11 18.68
N PHE A 145 -29.49 -18.38 18.24
CA PHE A 145 -29.31 -17.28 17.29
C PHE A 145 -28.83 -15.98 18.00
N GLU A 146 -29.32 -15.75 19.19
CA GLU A 146 -28.85 -14.62 20.02
C GLU A 146 -27.42 -14.85 20.55
N ARG A 147 -27.07 -16.10 20.91
CA ARG A 147 -25.67 -16.43 21.29
C ARG A 147 -24.67 -16.23 20.14
N ARG A 148 -25.03 -16.64 18.91
CA ARG A 148 -24.14 -16.45 17.73
C ARG A 148 -23.98 -14.99 17.34
N ARG A 149 -24.98 -14.14 17.61
CA ARG A 149 -24.89 -12.69 17.38
C ARG A 149 -23.94 -12.02 18.37
N SER A 150 -23.88 -12.49 19.63
CA SER A 150 -22.98 -11.93 20.65
C SER A 150 -21.52 -12.38 20.49
N GLU A 151 -21.25 -13.48 19.77
CA GLU A 151 -19.90 -13.99 19.51
C GLU A 151 -19.17 -13.25 18.36
N ASN A 152 -19.91 -12.52 17.51
CA ASN A 152 -19.37 -11.73 16.40
C ASN A 152 -19.37 -10.22 16.67
N GLU A 153 -19.73 -9.79 17.87
CA GLU A 153 -19.73 -8.39 18.23
C GLU A 153 -18.28 -7.89 18.43
N HIS A 154 -17.91 -6.83 17.70
CA HIS A 154 -16.56 -6.26 17.83
C HIS A 154 -16.33 -5.90 19.32
N PRO A 155 -15.17 -6.28 19.89
CA PRO A 155 -14.94 -6.15 21.33
C PRO A 155 -15.12 -4.74 21.88
N TYR A 156 -14.93 -3.70 21.06
CA TYR A 156 -15.14 -2.31 21.46
C TYR A 156 -16.62 -1.89 21.48
N GLU A 157 -17.54 -2.61 20.82
CA GLU A 157 -18.97 -2.27 20.83
C GLU A 157 -19.57 -2.29 22.24
N ARG A 158 -19.09 -3.20 23.11
CA ARG A 158 -19.51 -3.20 24.52
C ARG A 158 -19.11 -1.94 25.28
N ILE A 159 -17.92 -1.40 24.96
CA ILE A 159 -17.45 -0.15 25.56
C ILE A 159 -18.27 1.02 25.06
N ILE A 160 -18.48 1.10 23.74
CA ILE A 160 -19.19 2.20 23.08
C ILE A 160 -20.67 2.22 23.47
N ARG A 161 -21.32 1.06 23.64
CA ARG A 161 -22.74 0.95 24.05
C ARG A 161 -22.98 1.16 25.55
N ASN A 162 -21.92 1.37 26.32
CA ASN A 162 -22.09 1.66 27.75
C ASN A 162 -22.62 3.09 27.91
N LYS A 163 -23.72 3.26 28.66
CA LYS A 163 -24.34 4.56 28.94
C LYS A 163 -23.36 5.56 29.59
N ASP A 164 -22.44 5.07 30.41
CA ASP A 164 -21.40 5.92 31.00
C ASP A 164 -20.42 6.44 29.96
N PHE A 165 -20.24 5.69 28.84
CA PHE A 165 -19.43 6.14 27.71
C PHE A 165 -20.09 7.33 26.99
N GLU A 166 -21.42 7.35 26.84
CA GLU A 166 -22.17 8.49 26.26
C GLU A 166 -21.96 9.73 27.12
N ASN A 167 -22.05 9.60 28.47
CA ASN A 167 -21.80 10.71 29.40
C ASN A 167 -20.35 11.23 29.26
N LEU A 168 -19.38 10.36 29.07
CA LEU A 168 -17.99 10.74 28.82
C LEU A 168 -17.84 11.48 27.50
N MET A 169 -18.49 11.03 26.43
CA MET A 169 -18.43 11.70 25.13
C MET A 169 -19.02 13.09 25.19
N GLN A 170 -20.15 13.27 25.89
CA GLN A 170 -20.71 14.60 26.13
C GLN A 170 -19.69 15.49 26.87
N SER A 171 -19.04 14.96 27.91
CA SER A 171 -18.00 15.68 28.63
C SER A 171 -16.80 16.07 27.78
N VAL A 172 -16.42 15.20 26.78
CA VAL A 172 -15.39 15.51 25.82
C VAL A 172 -15.82 16.64 24.88
N GLU A 173 -17.04 16.60 24.35
CA GLU A 173 -17.60 17.63 23.47
C GLU A 173 -17.67 18.99 24.17
N ASP A 174 -18.13 19.03 25.42
CA ASP A 174 -18.25 20.26 26.21
C ASP A 174 -16.88 20.91 26.46
N ASN A 175 -15.82 20.10 26.56
CA ASN A 175 -14.50 20.57 26.96
C ASN A 175 -13.47 20.64 25.79
N VAL A 176 -13.83 20.23 24.57
CA VAL A 176 -12.89 20.12 23.46
C VAL A 176 -12.19 21.44 23.09
N ASN A 177 -12.85 22.57 23.28
CA ASN A 177 -12.31 23.91 23.02
C ASN A 177 -11.27 24.38 24.06
N ASP A 178 -11.32 23.80 25.26
CA ASP A 178 -10.42 24.13 26.36
C ASP A 178 -9.26 23.14 26.53
N MET A 179 -9.18 22.13 25.63
CA MET A 179 -8.11 21.14 25.65
C MET A 179 -6.82 21.70 25.10
N ASP A 180 -5.70 21.31 25.71
CA ASP A 180 -4.38 21.54 25.15
C ASP A 180 -4.08 20.54 24.01
N GLN A 181 -2.91 20.67 23.36
CA GLN A 181 -2.51 19.80 22.27
C GLN A 181 -2.39 18.32 22.68
N PHE A 182 -2.10 18.02 23.94
CA PHE A 182 -2.08 16.65 24.45
C PHE A 182 -3.47 16.06 24.62
N GLY A 183 -4.37 16.86 25.21
CA GLY A 183 -5.77 16.49 25.37
C GLY A 183 -6.40 16.17 24.01
N LEU A 184 -6.23 17.06 23.03
CA LEU A 184 -6.76 16.90 21.68
C LEU A 184 -6.17 15.69 20.95
N ALA A 185 -4.85 15.49 21.02
CA ALA A 185 -4.19 14.33 20.43
C ALA A 185 -4.62 13.01 21.08
N ASN A 186 -4.78 13.00 22.41
CA ASN A 186 -5.26 11.82 23.14
C ASN A 186 -6.73 11.51 22.84
N VAL A 187 -7.58 12.53 22.71
CA VAL A 187 -8.98 12.35 22.29
C VAL A 187 -9.02 11.74 20.89
N ALA A 188 -8.35 12.35 19.90
CA ALA A 188 -8.31 11.85 18.55
C ALA A 188 -7.80 10.38 18.50
N TRP A 189 -6.68 10.10 19.18
CA TRP A 189 -6.11 8.76 19.27
C TRP A 189 -7.07 7.75 19.90
N SER A 190 -7.77 8.14 20.96
CA SER A 190 -8.70 7.27 21.67
C SER A 190 -9.93 6.94 20.84
N LEU A 191 -10.51 7.93 20.17
CA LEU A 191 -11.64 7.75 19.26
C LEU A 191 -11.26 6.80 18.10
N ALA A 192 -10.07 6.99 17.52
CA ALA A 192 -9.55 6.11 16.49
C ALA A 192 -9.32 4.68 16.99
N ARG A 193 -8.75 4.54 18.20
CA ARG A 193 -8.45 3.25 18.80
C ARG A 193 -9.70 2.45 19.14
N LEU A 194 -10.74 3.12 19.64
CA LEU A 194 -12.02 2.52 19.96
C LEU A 194 -12.95 2.36 18.74
N ARG A 195 -12.53 2.88 17.57
CA ARG A 195 -13.36 2.90 16.35
C ARG A 195 -14.75 3.55 16.59
N VAL A 196 -14.76 4.61 17.39
CA VAL A 196 -16.00 5.34 17.72
C VAL A 196 -16.56 6.07 16.51
N LEU A 197 -15.67 6.61 15.67
CA LEU A 197 -16.00 7.38 14.48
C LEU A 197 -15.62 6.60 13.22
N GLY A 198 -16.54 6.58 12.25
CA GLY A 198 -16.33 5.93 10.96
C GLY A 198 -16.43 4.40 10.99
N ASN A 199 -16.29 3.82 9.81
CA ASN A 199 -16.22 2.39 9.58
C ASN A 199 -14.96 2.04 8.76
N GLU A 200 -14.83 0.81 8.24
CA GLU A 200 -13.71 0.38 7.41
C GLU A 200 -13.49 1.27 6.18
N ASP A 201 -14.54 1.88 5.64
CA ASP A 201 -14.48 2.82 4.51
C ASP A 201 -14.12 4.25 4.92
N GLY A 202 -13.99 4.55 6.21
CA GLY A 202 -13.71 5.87 6.75
C GLY A 202 -14.95 6.58 7.32
N VAL A 203 -14.77 7.87 7.65
CA VAL A 203 -15.81 8.71 8.26
C VAL A 203 -16.79 9.21 7.20
N LYS A 204 -18.06 8.86 7.32
CA LYS A 204 -19.12 9.24 6.36
C LYS A 204 -20.13 10.22 6.95
N ASP A 205 -20.38 10.13 8.26
CA ASP A 205 -21.35 10.97 8.96
C ASP A 205 -20.88 12.42 9.10
N ASP A 206 -21.78 13.38 8.86
CA ASP A 206 -21.43 14.81 8.89
C ASP A 206 -21.20 15.34 10.30
N GLY A 207 -21.79 14.74 11.32
CA GLY A 207 -21.52 15.08 12.73
C GLY A 207 -20.11 14.65 13.12
N GLU A 208 -19.71 13.42 12.74
CA GLU A 208 -18.35 12.91 12.95
C GLU A 208 -17.30 13.78 12.24
N LYS A 209 -17.55 14.17 10.99
CA LYS A 209 -16.66 15.10 10.25
C LYS A 209 -16.50 16.43 10.96
N LYS A 210 -17.60 17.04 11.43
CA LYS A 210 -17.56 18.30 12.18
C LYS A 210 -16.72 18.18 13.45
N MET A 211 -16.85 17.07 14.18
CA MET A 211 -16.04 16.82 15.38
C MET A 211 -14.55 16.71 15.03
N LEU A 212 -14.18 15.98 13.97
CA LEU A 212 -12.81 15.89 13.53
C LEU A 212 -12.26 17.24 13.06
N ASP A 213 -13.03 18.01 12.29
CA ASP A 213 -12.63 19.36 11.87
C ASP A 213 -12.42 20.30 13.06
N LEU A 214 -13.27 20.20 14.10
CA LEU A 214 -13.13 20.97 15.33
C LEU A 214 -11.84 20.59 16.07
N ILE A 215 -11.58 19.29 16.25
CA ILE A 215 -10.36 18.80 16.88
C ILE A 215 -9.13 19.25 16.09
N ALA A 216 -9.15 19.18 14.74
CA ALA A 216 -8.02 19.60 13.89
C ALA A 216 -7.74 21.09 14.03
N ARG A 217 -8.77 21.93 14.00
CA ARG A 217 -8.65 23.38 14.15
C ARG A 217 -8.07 23.75 15.52
N ASN A 218 -8.64 23.20 16.59
CA ASN A 218 -8.16 23.46 17.94
C ASN A 218 -6.72 22.98 18.15
N PHE A 219 -6.36 21.81 17.59
CA PHE A 219 -5.00 21.30 17.63
C PHE A 219 -4.02 22.25 16.91
N ALA A 220 -4.36 22.67 15.68
CA ALA A 220 -3.54 23.61 14.90
C ALA A 220 -3.32 24.94 15.64
N GLU A 221 -4.35 25.49 16.28
CA GLU A 221 -4.27 26.73 17.07
C GLU A 221 -3.42 26.54 18.33
N CYS A 222 -3.56 25.40 19.03
CA CYS A 222 -2.74 25.10 20.20
C CYS A 222 -1.26 24.97 19.85
N VAL A 223 -0.92 24.20 18.82
CA VAL A 223 0.49 24.01 18.43
C VAL A 223 1.09 25.29 17.89
N GLN A 224 0.32 26.11 17.17
CA GLN A 224 0.78 27.42 16.69
C GLN A 224 1.04 28.39 17.85
N ARG A 225 0.17 28.41 18.88
CA ARG A 225 0.29 29.29 20.03
C ARG A 225 1.50 28.95 20.91
N GLN A 226 1.82 27.65 21.03
CA GLN A 226 2.93 27.17 21.85
C GLN A 226 4.28 27.22 21.11
N GLY A 227 4.26 27.19 19.80
CA GLY A 227 5.45 26.98 18.96
C GLY A 227 5.86 25.50 18.88
N GLY A 228 6.19 25.04 17.68
CA GLY A 228 6.46 23.63 17.39
C GLY A 228 7.55 22.99 18.25
N ALA A 229 8.60 23.76 18.59
CA ALA A 229 9.69 23.30 19.44
C ALA A 229 9.27 22.94 20.89
N SER A 230 8.20 23.57 21.37
CA SER A 230 7.67 23.33 22.74
C SER A 230 6.65 22.17 22.78
N VAL A 231 6.17 21.73 21.61
CA VAL A 231 5.22 20.62 21.49
C VAL A 231 5.95 19.28 21.48
N ARG A 232 5.56 18.35 22.33
CA ARG A 232 6.18 17.02 22.33
C ARG A 232 5.86 16.26 21.04
N PRO A 233 6.84 15.58 20.43
CA PRO A 233 6.66 14.76 19.22
C PRO A 233 5.47 13.81 19.25
N GLN A 234 5.22 13.21 20.41
CA GLN A 234 4.11 12.28 20.62
C GLN A 234 2.73 12.90 20.32
N ALA A 235 2.52 14.19 20.60
CA ALA A 235 1.23 14.84 20.32
C ALA A 235 0.99 14.91 18.80
N PHE A 236 1.97 15.33 18.02
CA PHE A 236 1.88 15.32 16.57
C PHE A 236 1.67 13.90 16.00
N SER A 237 2.45 12.94 16.50
CA SER A 237 2.39 11.55 16.07
C SER A 237 1.01 10.94 16.34
N ASN A 238 0.48 11.06 17.54
CA ASN A 238 -0.83 10.53 17.91
C ASN A 238 -1.95 11.18 17.12
N PHE A 239 -1.88 12.52 16.92
CA PHE A 239 -2.86 13.27 16.14
C PHE A 239 -2.89 12.79 14.69
N MET A 240 -1.76 12.80 13.99
CA MET A 240 -1.70 12.40 12.57
C MET A 240 -2.04 10.92 12.38
N TRP A 241 -1.59 10.03 13.29
CA TRP A 241 -1.95 8.62 13.27
C TRP A 241 -3.47 8.42 13.40
N ALA A 242 -4.14 9.18 14.27
CA ALA A 242 -5.59 9.08 14.44
C ALA A 242 -6.33 9.45 13.15
N TYR A 243 -5.95 10.56 12.51
CA TYR A 243 -6.55 10.98 11.23
C TYR A 243 -6.29 9.97 10.11
N GLY A 244 -5.11 9.33 10.12
CA GLY A 244 -4.81 8.20 9.24
C GLY A 244 -5.72 7.01 9.48
N SER A 245 -5.96 6.65 10.74
CA SER A 245 -6.84 5.55 11.12
C SER A 245 -8.30 5.80 10.72
N PHE A 246 -8.75 7.05 10.81
CA PHE A 246 -10.07 7.47 10.30
C PHE A 246 -10.15 7.53 8.77
N LYS A 247 -9.02 7.45 8.05
CA LYS A 247 -8.92 7.78 6.63
C LYS A 247 -9.50 9.16 6.31
N TYR A 248 -9.40 10.09 7.25
CA TYR A 248 -10.00 11.42 7.17
C TYR A 248 -9.00 12.47 6.73
N LYS A 249 -9.24 13.05 5.55
CA LYS A 249 -8.46 14.17 5.03
C LYS A 249 -8.89 15.47 5.71
N ILE A 250 -7.95 16.23 6.25
CA ILE A 250 -8.19 17.58 6.72
C ILE A 250 -8.42 18.49 5.51
N HIS A 251 -9.64 19.00 5.34
CA HIS A 251 -10.01 19.77 4.15
C HIS A 251 -9.60 21.23 4.21
N ASP A 252 -9.48 21.80 5.42
CA ASP A 252 -9.01 23.17 5.61
C ASP A 252 -7.49 23.24 5.44
N GLU A 253 -7.04 23.72 4.27
CA GLU A 253 -5.63 23.85 3.94
C GLU A 253 -4.86 24.75 4.91
N ASN A 254 -5.52 25.77 5.50
CA ASN A 254 -4.88 26.64 6.48
C ASN A 254 -4.61 25.90 7.80
N VAL A 255 -5.54 25.05 8.23
CA VAL A 255 -5.35 24.17 9.41
C VAL A 255 -4.19 23.22 9.17
N LEU A 256 -4.19 22.54 8.03
CA LEU A 256 -3.13 21.59 7.66
C LEU A 256 -1.77 22.30 7.54
N LYS A 257 -1.72 23.46 6.90
CA LYS A 257 -0.50 24.28 6.78
C LYS A 257 0.06 24.66 8.13
N LYS A 258 -0.78 25.15 9.08
CA LYS A 258 -0.34 25.49 10.44
C LYS A 258 0.32 24.29 11.15
N ILE A 259 -0.28 23.11 11.02
CA ILE A 259 0.28 21.88 11.62
C ILE A 259 1.65 21.57 11.01
N TYR A 260 1.80 21.63 9.69
CA TYR A 260 3.10 21.35 9.03
C TYR A 260 4.16 22.38 9.35
N ASP A 261 3.81 23.68 9.39
CA ASP A 261 4.75 24.73 9.76
C ASP A 261 5.33 24.49 11.19
N GLN A 262 4.48 24.03 12.13
CA GLN A 262 4.93 23.73 13.49
C GLN A 262 5.70 22.40 13.58
N LEU A 263 5.38 21.41 12.74
CA LEU A 263 6.17 20.17 12.60
C LEU A 263 7.59 20.46 12.10
N GLU A 264 7.72 21.30 11.07
CA GLU A 264 9.04 21.68 10.54
C GLU A 264 9.90 22.39 11.59
N ILE A 265 9.30 23.25 12.43
CA ILE A 265 9.98 23.89 13.56
C ILE A 265 10.40 22.85 14.59
N SER A 266 9.51 21.90 14.92
CA SER A 266 9.80 20.84 15.89
C SER A 266 10.98 19.98 15.46
N TRP A 267 11.09 19.64 14.17
CA TRP A 267 12.24 18.89 13.66
C TRP A 267 13.51 19.70 13.58
N ALA A 268 13.42 20.98 13.24
CA ALA A 268 14.59 21.84 13.16
C ALA A 268 15.22 22.12 14.53
N GLU A 269 14.39 22.32 15.56
CA GLU A 269 14.85 22.77 16.88
C GLU A 269 14.88 21.67 17.94
N ASN A 270 14.22 20.53 17.70
CA ASN A 270 14.03 19.49 18.72
C ASN A 270 14.15 18.07 18.14
N ALA A 271 15.05 17.88 17.15
CA ALA A 271 15.23 16.60 16.45
C ALA A 271 15.50 15.43 17.41
N ASP A 272 16.30 15.65 18.44
CA ASP A 272 16.69 14.60 19.40
C ASP A 272 15.54 14.11 20.29
N ALA A 273 14.44 14.86 20.38
CA ALA A 273 13.26 14.45 21.13
C ALA A 273 12.38 13.45 20.38
N TRP A 274 12.52 13.38 19.04
CA TRP A 274 11.72 12.49 18.21
C TRP A 274 12.18 11.03 18.32
N LYS A 275 11.28 10.17 18.74
CA LYS A 275 11.51 8.73 18.73
C LYS A 275 11.20 8.15 17.36
N PRO A 276 11.89 7.06 16.94
CA PRO A 276 11.62 6.35 15.70
C PRO A 276 10.15 5.98 15.50
N GLN A 277 9.50 5.46 16.53
CA GLN A 277 8.08 5.13 16.50
C GLN A 277 7.18 6.34 16.23
N GLU A 278 7.51 7.51 16.81
CA GLU A 278 6.73 8.73 16.62
C GLU A 278 6.84 9.25 15.18
N MET A 279 8.04 9.21 14.59
CA MET A 279 8.27 9.55 13.18
C MET A 279 7.52 8.59 12.24
N ALA A 280 7.64 7.29 12.48
CA ALA A 280 6.99 6.27 11.68
C ALA A 280 5.45 6.38 11.74
N ASN A 281 4.87 6.52 12.92
CA ASN A 281 3.42 6.67 13.09
C ASN A 281 2.89 7.94 12.43
N LEU A 282 3.61 9.04 12.53
CA LEU A 282 3.25 10.30 11.88
C LEU A 282 3.18 10.12 10.36
N LEU A 283 4.22 9.55 9.72
CA LEU A 283 4.26 9.32 8.28
C LEU A 283 3.17 8.34 7.81
N VAL A 284 2.92 7.28 8.58
CA VAL A 284 1.81 6.34 8.30
C VAL A 284 0.47 7.07 8.38
N GLY A 285 0.27 7.91 9.39
CA GLY A 285 -0.95 8.69 9.55
C GLY A 285 -1.18 9.66 8.39
N VAL A 286 -0.14 10.41 8.01
CA VAL A 286 -0.15 11.32 6.85
C VAL A 286 -0.54 10.58 5.57
N ALA A 287 0.07 9.42 5.33
CA ALA A 287 -0.14 8.62 4.13
C ALA A 287 -1.56 8.02 4.05
N HIS A 288 -2.10 7.53 5.17
CA HIS A 288 -3.44 6.94 5.23
C HIS A 288 -4.56 7.99 5.12
N ALA A 289 -4.40 9.13 5.77
CA ALA A 289 -5.36 10.24 5.70
C ALA A 289 -5.32 11.00 4.36
N ASN A 290 -4.35 10.70 3.49
CA ASN A 290 -4.09 11.47 2.28
C ASN A 290 -3.84 12.97 2.57
N ASN A 291 -3.19 13.25 3.70
CA ASN A 291 -2.82 14.58 4.19
C ASN A 291 -1.39 14.97 3.80
N ALA A 292 -0.80 14.30 2.82
CA ALA A 292 0.56 14.60 2.36
C ALA A 292 0.70 16.05 1.90
N THR A 293 1.81 16.70 2.25
CA THR A 293 2.12 18.07 1.85
C THR A 293 2.96 18.09 0.57
N ASP A 294 2.82 19.13 -0.23
CA ASP A 294 3.65 19.43 -1.40
C ASP A 294 4.99 20.10 -1.03
N LYS A 295 5.21 20.42 0.24
CA LYS A 295 6.45 21.03 0.72
C LYS A 295 7.55 19.98 0.82
N TRP A 296 8.55 20.08 -0.06
CA TRP A 296 9.72 19.21 -0.02
C TRP A 296 10.49 19.33 1.30
N SER A 297 10.61 20.55 1.86
CA SER A 297 11.34 20.80 3.13
C SER A 297 10.87 19.93 4.30
N PHE A 298 9.57 19.58 4.34
CA PHE A 298 9.03 18.66 5.33
C PHE A 298 9.68 17.27 5.23
N TYR A 299 9.75 16.71 4.00
CA TYR A 299 10.32 15.38 3.78
C TYR A 299 11.83 15.34 3.97
N GLU A 300 12.53 16.41 3.60
CA GLU A 300 13.96 16.56 3.83
C GLU A 300 14.26 16.53 5.33
N LYS A 301 13.60 17.36 6.13
CA LYS A 301 13.81 17.43 7.58
C LYS A 301 13.51 16.12 8.32
N VAL A 302 12.45 15.41 7.95
CA VAL A 302 12.15 14.11 8.58
C VAL A 302 13.21 13.06 8.23
N GLN A 303 13.76 13.10 7.02
CA GLN A 303 14.85 12.21 6.61
C GLN A 303 16.13 12.54 7.38
N ASP A 304 16.51 13.83 7.48
CA ASP A 304 17.68 14.28 8.26
C ASP A 304 17.58 13.86 9.74
N CYS A 305 16.40 14.04 10.34
CA CYS A 305 16.14 13.61 11.71
C CYS A 305 16.31 12.09 11.87
N ALA A 306 15.81 11.31 10.92
CA ALA A 306 15.94 9.85 10.95
C ALA A 306 17.40 9.41 10.74
N ILE A 307 18.14 10.03 9.83
CA ILE A 307 19.58 9.78 9.61
C ILE A 307 20.37 10.10 10.87
N GLY A 308 20.13 11.26 11.48
CA GLY A 308 20.76 11.67 12.75
C GLY A 308 20.53 10.64 13.85
N ASN A 309 19.29 10.18 14.01
CA ASN A 309 18.92 9.16 14.99
C ASN A 309 19.62 7.82 14.71
N LEU A 310 19.65 7.35 13.47
CA LEU A 310 20.31 6.09 13.08
C LEU A 310 21.83 6.13 13.32
N LYS A 311 22.48 7.27 13.11
CA LYS A 311 23.91 7.47 13.35
C LYS A 311 24.27 7.55 14.84
N THR A 312 23.43 8.23 15.64
CA THR A 312 23.68 8.41 17.07
C THR A 312 23.33 7.19 17.90
N ASN A 313 22.40 6.36 17.43
CA ASN A 313 21.95 5.15 18.09
C ASN A 313 22.27 3.89 17.24
N PRO A 314 23.55 3.59 17.00
CA PRO A 314 23.92 2.41 16.23
C PRO A 314 23.46 1.13 16.97
N LEU A 315 23.27 0.05 16.22
CA LEU A 315 22.97 -1.27 16.77
C LEU A 315 24.13 -1.76 17.65
N ILE A 316 24.02 -1.52 18.93
CA ILE A 316 24.86 -2.23 19.91
C ILE A 316 24.03 -3.40 20.42
N VAL A 317 24.12 -4.54 19.70
CA VAL A 317 23.36 -5.78 19.95
C VAL A 317 23.55 -6.30 21.39
N ASN A 318 24.58 -5.81 22.10
CA ASN A 318 24.96 -6.30 23.44
C ASN A 318 24.96 -5.21 24.53
N ASP A 319 24.63 -3.96 24.25
CA ASP A 319 24.59 -2.94 25.29
C ASP A 319 23.21 -2.92 25.98
N ARG A 320 23.13 -3.61 27.13
CA ARG A 320 21.94 -3.63 28.00
C ARG A 320 21.60 -2.25 28.60
N ASN A 321 22.46 -1.26 28.42
CA ASN A 321 22.31 0.09 28.97
C ASN A 321 21.88 1.12 27.90
N ALA A 322 21.93 0.79 26.61
CA ALA A 322 21.42 1.66 25.55
C ALA A 322 19.93 1.90 25.75
N ASP A 323 19.51 3.15 25.65
CA ASP A 323 18.07 3.49 25.74
C ASP A 323 17.38 3.06 24.44
N GLN A 324 16.83 1.84 24.44
CA GLN A 324 16.18 1.21 23.30
C GLN A 324 15.02 2.07 22.74
N ARG A 325 14.51 3.06 23.49
CA ARG A 325 13.41 3.93 23.06
C ARG A 325 13.78 4.84 21.90
N PHE A 326 15.06 5.12 21.69
CA PHE A 326 15.58 5.96 20.61
C PHE A 326 16.19 5.16 19.46
N SER A 327 16.01 3.86 19.45
CA SER A 327 16.55 2.96 18.45
C SER A 327 15.46 2.52 17.49
N PHE A 328 15.66 2.69 16.18
CA PHE A 328 14.75 2.19 15.16
C PHE A 328 14.62 0.66 15.26
N THR A 329 13.41 0.17 15.45
CA THR A 329 13.10 -1.25 15.31
C THR A 329 12.76 -1.59 13.86
N ALA A 330 12.77 -2.87 13.50
CA ALA A 330 12.37 -3.32 12.15
C ALA A 330 10.96 -2.86 11.77
N ARG A 331 10.05 -2.78 12.74
CA ARG A 331 8.70 -2.24 12.54
C ARG A 331 8.70 -0.74 12.26
N ASP A 332 9.47 0.02 13.02
CA ASP A 332 9.56 1.47 12.82
C ASP A 332 10.12 1.79 11.44
N ILE A 333 11.14 1.02 11.00
CA ILE A 333 11.74 1.14 9.68
C ILE A 333 10.73 0.88 8.58
N SER A 334 10.02 -0.26 8.64
CA SER A 334 9.04 -0.61 7.60
C SER A 334 7.88 0.38 7.54
N ASN A 335 7.35 0.81 8.68
CA ASN A 335 6.31 1.84 8.75
C ASN A 335 6.80 3.19 8.22
N PHE A 336 8.02 3.60 8.59
CA PHE A 336 8.62 4.85 8.13
C PHE A 336 8.79 4.86 6.61
N LEU A 337 9.43 3.84 6.05
CA LEU A 337 9.65 3.72 4.60
C LEU A 337 8.33 3.65 3.83
N TRP A 338 7.36 2.90 4.33
CA TRP A 338 6.05 2.79 3.72
C TRP A 338 5.30 4.13 3.71
N GLY A 339 5.24 4.80 4.86
CA GLY A 339 4.55 6.09 4.99
C GLY A 339 5.21 7.18 4.15
N LEU A 340 6.54 7.28 4.17
CA LEU A 340 7.32 8.21 3.35
C LEU A 340 7.08 7.96 1.86
N SER A 341 7.25 6.73 1.42
CA SER A 341 7.09 6.33 0.02
C SER A 341 5.68 6.62 -0.52
N LYS A 342 4.64 6.30 0.25
CA LYS A 342 3.25 6.55 -0.14
C LYS A 342 2.93 8.04 -0.21
N SER A 343 3.44 8.82 0.75
CA SER A 343 3.27 10.28 0.77
C SER A 343 3.96 10.95 -0.41
N LEU A 344 5.20 10.60 -0.71
CA LEU A 344 5.94 11.15 -1.84
C LEU A 344 5.27 10.85 -3.19
N LYS A 345 4.77 9.60 -3.37
CA LYS A 345 4.05 9.22 -4.58
C LYS A 345 2.76 10.03 -4.76
N SER A 346 2.00 10.28 -3.69
CA SER A 346 0.75 11.04 -3.75
C SER A 346 0.98 12.49 -4.20
N GLN A 347 2.14 13.06 -3.89
CA GLN A 347 2.55 14.41 -4.26
C GLN A 347 3.37 14.47 -5.56
N LYS A 348 3.50 13.35 -6.28
CA LYS A 348 4.25 13.23 -7.54
C LYS A 348 5.73 13.64 -7.43
N PHE A 349 6.31 13.58 -6.23
CA PHE A 349 7.74 13.76 -6.05
C PHE A 349 8.52 12.65 -6.77
N ASN A 350 9.69 13.00 -7.28
CA ASN A 350 10.52 12.04 -8.00
C ASN A 350 11.02 10.92 -7.06
N ALA A 351 11.15 9.72 -7.59
CA ALA A 351 11.68 8.56 -6.86
C ALA A 351 13.08 8.80 -6.25
N GLN A 352 13.88 9.70 -6.84
CA GLN A 352 15.20 10.09 -6.34
C GLN A 352 15.15 11.01 -5.10
N SER A 353 13.96 11.35 -4.61
CA SER A 353 13.76 12.23 -3.46
C SER A 353 14.04 11.56 -2.11
N ILE A 354 14.23 10.24 -2.06
CA ILE A 354 14.64 9.58 -0.80
C ILE A 354 16.16 9.51 -0.75
N ASP A 355 16.71 9.97 0.38
CA ASP A 355 18.14 9.96 0.62
C ASP A 355 18.70 8.52 0.60
N SER A 356 19.73 8.29 -0.20
CA SER A 356 20.38 6.99 -0.35
C SER A 356 21.08 6.53 0.94
N GLU A 357 21.59 7.45 1.75
CA GLU A 357 22.19 7.16 3.05
C GLU A 357 21.11 6.66 4.03
N LEU A 358 19.95 7.32 4.05
CA LEU A 358 18.80 6.87 4.85
C LEU A 358 18.40 5.42 4.54
N ILE A 359 18.24 5.14 3.23
CA ILE A 359 17.91 3.78 2.78
C ILE A 359 18.98 2.78 3.22
N SER A 360 20.25 3.11 3.01
CA SER A 360 21.36 2.22 3.38
C SER A 360 21.37 1.91 4.87
N LEU A 361 21.25 2.93 5.73
CA LEU A 361 21.24 2.78 7.19
C LEU A 361 20.03 1.98 7.68
N MET A 362 18.83 2.27 7.17
CA MET A 362 17.61 1.56 7.54
C MET A 362 17.66 0.08 7.13
N LEU A 363 18.10 -0.21 5.91
CA LEU A 363 18.17 -1.59 5.44
C LEU A 363 19.26 -2.41 6.14
N GLN A 364 20.41 -1.81 6.46
CA GLN A 364 21.42 -2.45 7.28
C GLN A 364 20.87 -2.80 8.68
N ARG A 365 20.13 -1.88 9.28
CA ARG A 365 19.46 -2.09 10.57
C ARG A 365 18.44 -3.22 10.49
N LEU A 366 17.58 -3.19 9.48
CA LEU A 366 16.54 -4.20 9.28
C LEU A 366 17.11 -5.61 9.14
N VAL A 367 18.20 -5.76 8.37
CA VAL A 367 18.92 -7.03 8.24
C VAL A 367 19.51 -7.49 9.58
N ALA A 368 20.14 -6.57 10.33
CA ALA A 368 20.75 -6.89 11.61
C ALA A 368 19.72 -7.32 12.68
N GLU A 369 18.48 -6.85 12.60
CA GLU A 369 17.36 -7.26 13.44
C GLU A 369 16.59 -8.49 12.89
N ASN A 370 17.09 -9.12 11.86
CA ASN A 370 16.44 -10.26 11.21
C ASN A 370 14.97 -9.95 10.86
N PHE A 371 14.73 -8.78 10.25
CA PHE A 371 13.42 -8.27 9.86
C PHE A 371 12.38 -8.20 10.99
N GLY A 372 12.81 -8.19 12.26
CA GLY A 372 11.93 -8.16 13.42
C GLY A 372 11.39 -9.54 13.85
N GLY A 373 12.02 -10.62 13.46
CA GLY A 373 11.74 -11.98 13.94
C GLY A 373 10.32 -12.46 13.64
N LYS A 374 9.41 -12.51 14.63
CA LYS A 374 8.03 -13.00 14.44
C LYS A 374 7.19 -12.14 13.49
N GLN A 375 7.48 -10.85 13.39
CA GLN A 375 6.80 -9.89 12.51
C GLN A 375 7.51 -9.70 11.16
N SER A 376 8.49 -10.54 10.83
CA SER A 376 9.32 -10.41 9.62
C SER A 376 8.49 -10.35 8.35
N ALA A 377 7.41 -11.11 8.25
CA ALA A 377 6.52 -11.15 7.10
C ALA A 377 5.91 -9.77 6.76
N LEU A 378 5.33 -9.11 7.78
CA LEU A 378 4.75 -7.77 7.61
C LEU A 378 5.83 -6.73 7.29
N ASN A 379 6.92 -6.74 8.07
CA ASN A 379 8.01 -5.79 7.88
C ASN A 379 8.66 -5.92 6.49
N VAL A 380 8.87 -7.16 6.02
CA VAL A 380 9.40 -7.41 4.67
C VAL A 380 8.42 -6.90 3.60
N SER A 381 7.14 -7.30 3.65
CA SER A 381 6.17 -6.90 2.62
C SER A 381 6.02 -5.38 2.51
N MET A 382 5.94 -4.67 3.64
CA MET A 382 5.87 -3.21 3.66
C MET A 382 7.15 -2.56 3.13
N THR A 383 8.32 -3.08 3.51
CA THR A 383 9.62 -2.55 3.08
C THR A 383 9.82 -2.71 1.57
N VAL A 384 9.60 -3.93 1.03
CA VAL A 384 9.81 -4.16 -0.40
C VAL A 384 8.81 -3.39 -1.26
N TRP A 385 7.56 -3.24 -0.78
CA TRP A 385 6.58 -2.39 -1.42
C TRP A 385 7.05 -0.92 -1.48
N ALA A 386 7.57 -0.39 -0.36
CA ALA A 386 8.07 0.97 -0.29
C ALA A 386 9.27 1.20 -1.23
N LEU A 387 10.23 0.29 -1.20
CA LEU A 387 11.43 0.35 -2.05
C LEU A 387 11.07 0.28 -3.54
N ALA A 388 10.14 -0.61 -3.91
CA ALA A 388 9.66 -0.72 -5.28
C ALA A 388 8.95 0.56 -5.75
N ASN A 389 8.14 1.16 -4.87
CA ASN A 389 7.42 2.38 -5.17
C ASN A 389 8.35 3.57 -5.41
N CYS A 390 9.44 3.67 -4.63
CA CYS A 390 10.43 4.74 -4.73
C CYS A 390 11.55 4.44 -5.74
N LYS A 391 11.62 3.24 -6.30
CA LYS A 391 12.69 2.79 -7.22
C LYS A 391 14.10 3.05 -6.66
N CYS A 392 14.25 2.97 -5.33
CA CYS A 392 15.51 3.24 -4.65
C CYS A 392 16.54 2.14 -4.92
N PRO A 393 17.83 2.49 -5.13
CA PRO A 393 18.92 1.53 -5.13
C PRO A 393 18.99 0.82 -3.78
N VAL A 394 19.23 -0.48 -3.80
CA VAL A 394 19.23 -1.33 -2.60
C VAL A 394 20.61 -1.96 -2.41
N PRO A 395 21.17 -1.96 -1.18
CA PRO A 395 22.45 -2.60 -0.92
C PRO A 395 22.42 -4.10 -1.28
N PRO A 396 23.44 -4.64 -1.96
CA PRO A 396 23.47 -6.06 -2.35
C PRO A 396 23.25 -7.02 -1.18
N ARG A 397 23.82 -6.71 -0.02
CA ARG A 397 23.66 -7.52 1.19
C ARG A 397 22.21 -7.66 1.65
N PHE A 398 21.41 -6.59 1.49
CA PHE A 398 19.98 -6.66 1.81
C PHE A 398 19.29 -7.65 0.87
N MET A 399 19.57 -7.61 -0.43
CA MET A 399 18.97 -8.52 -1.40
C MET A 399 19.39 -9.99 -1.17
N GLU A 400 20.66 -10.24 -0.80
CA GLU A 400 21.10 -11.58 -0.44
C GLU A 400 20.28 -12.17 0.71
N VAL A 401 20.08 -11.41 1.77
CA VAL A 401 19.31 -11.86 2.95
C VAL A 401 17.82 -11.96 2.62
N LEU A 402 17.28 -10.99 1.88
CA LEU A 402 15.88 -11.00 1.47
C LEU A 402 15.53 -12.23 0.62
N ASN A 403 16.38 -12.58 -0.35
CA ASN A 403 16.20 -13.74 -1.22
C ASN A 403 16.26 -15.07 -0.44
N GLN A 404 16.98 -15.11 0.68
CA GLN A 404 16.99 -16.28 1.58
C GLN A 404 15.74 -16.34 2.48
N GLU A 405 15.23 -15.18 2.92
CA GLU A 405 14.10 -15.14 3.86
C GLU A 405 12.74 -15.30 3.18
N ILE A 406 12.55 -14.78 1.94
CA ILE A 406 11.27 -14.92 1.22
C ILE A 406 10.85 -16.39 1.08
N PRO A 407 11.68 -17.35 0.58
CA PRO A 407 11.27 -18.74 0.50
C PRO A 407 10.91 -19.36 1.85
N ARG A 408 11.56 -18.95 2.94
CA ARG A 408 11.28 -19.45 4.29
C ARG A 408 9.94 -18.98 4.83
N MET A 409 9.50 -17.77 4.44
CA MET A 409 8.26 -17.18 4.95
C MET A 409 7.07 -17.30 4.01
N ALA A 410 7.27 -17.51 2.71
CA ALA A 410 6.25 -17.42 1.66
C ALA A 410 4.93 -18.13 2.01
N LYS A 411 5.01 -19.37 2.51
CA LYS A 411 3.81 -20.17 2.89
C LYS A 411 3.07 -19.67 4.13
N ARG A 412 3.62 -18.69 4.85
CA ARG A 412 3.01 -18.08 6.05
C ARG A 412 2.54 -16.66 5.82
N LEU A 413 2.75 -16.14 4.62
CA LEU A 413 2.32 -14.81 4.23
C LEU A 413 0.81 -14.76 4.05
N SER A 414 0.17 -13.70 4.52
CA SER A 414 -1.21 -13.40 4.19
C SER A 414 -1.36 -12.99 2.72
N ALA A 415 -2.58 -13.01 2.20
CA ALA A 415 -2.87 -12.60 0.83
C ALA A 415 -2.36 -11.19 0.52
N SER A 416 -2.59 -10.22 1.42
CA SER A 416 -2.11 -8.83 1.25
C SER A 416 -0.58 -8.70 1.29
N GLN A 417 0.12 -9.53 2.08
CA GLN A 417 1.58 -9.57 2.11
C GLN A 417 2.15 -10.17 0.82
N LEU A 418 1.54 -11.25 0.32
CA LEU A 418 1.87 -11.86 -0.97
C LEU A 418 1.64 -10.86 -2.12
N ASP A 419 0.54 -10.10 -2.06
CA ASP A 419 0.22 -9.06 -3.02
C ASP A 419 1.30 -7.98 -3.09
N ALA A 420 1.71 -7.45 -1.95
CA ALA A 420 2.76 -6.43 -1.86
C ALA A 420 4.10 -6.93 -2.41
N ILE A 421 4.46 -8.20 -2.14
CA ILE A 421 5.71 -8.79 -2.63
C ILE A 421 5.60 -9.08 -4.14
N ALA A 422 4.49 -9.65 -4.62
CA ALA A 422 4.27 -9.91 -6.04
C ALA A 422 4.32 -8.61 -6.86
N TRP A 423 3.67 -7.55 -6.35
CA TRP A 423 3.74 -6.23 -6.97
C TRP A 423 5.19 -5.70 -7.01
N SER A 424 5.95 -5.84 -5.92
CA SER A 424 7.35 -5.39 -5.88
C SER A 424 8.25 -6.17 -6.85
N ILE A 425 8.00 -7.47 -7.04
CA ILE A 425 8.70 -8.30 -8.02
C ILE A 425 8.50 -7.74 -9.43
N GLY A 426 7.29 -7.35 -9.79
CA GLY A 426 6.99 -6.81 -11.12
C GLY A 426 7.49 -5.37 -11.31
N GLU A 427 7.24 -4.47 -10.34
CA GLU A 427 7.51 -3.04 -10.49
C GLU A 427 9.00 -2.70 -10.38
N ALA A 428 9.71 -3.35 -9.47
CA ALA A 428 11.09 -2.98 -9.14
C ALA A 428 12.14 -3.91 -9.79
N LYS A 429 11.92 -4.32 -11.02
CA LYS A 429 12.81 -5.24 -11.72
C LYS A 429 14.28 -4.81 -11.76
N GLN A 430 14.54 -3.51 -11.85
CA GLN A 430 15.89 -2.96 -11.96
C GLN A 430 16.56 -2.73 -10.59
N THR A 431 15.78 -2.42 -9.57
CA THR A 431 16.28 -2.03 -8.23
C THR A 431 16.22 -3.17 -7.21
N LEU A 432 15.20 -4.03 -7.28
CA LEU A 432 15.06 -5.21 -6.42
C LEU A 432 15.35 -6.48 -7.23
N GLN A 433 16.57 -6.99 -7.11
CA GLN A 433 17.02 -8.16 -7.85
C GLN A 433 16.65 -9.45 -7.11
N TYR A 434 15.36 -9.82 -7.18
CA TYR A 434 14.90 -11.10 -6.67
C TYR A 434 15.53 -12.26 -7.45
N ASP A 435 16.02 -13.26 -6.73
CA ASP A 435 16.46 -14.51 -7.36
C ASP A 435 15.28 -15.40 -7.78
N ASN A 436 15.61 -16.46 -8.43
CA ASN A 436 14.62 -17.37 -8.98
C ASN A 436 13.82 -18.09 -7.89
N ASP A 437 14.50 -18.50 -6.83
CA ASP A 437 13.91 -19.27 -5.73
C ASP A 437 12.90 -18.41 -4.94
N ALA A 438 13.21 -17.13 -4.74
CA ALA A 438 12.30 -16.19 -4.09
C ALA A 438 11.04 -15.97 -4.94
N ILE A 439 11.18 -15.78 -6.25
CA ILE A 439 10.03 -15.58 -7.17
C ILE A 439 9.17 -16.84 -7.20
N ASP A 440 9.78 -18.02 -7.35
CA ASP A 440 9.07 -19.30 -7.43
C ASP A 440 8.35 -19.63 -6.13
N ALA A 441 8.96 -19.31 -4.97
CA ALA A 441 8.32 -19.49 -3.66
C ALA A 441 7.09 -18.61 -3.47
N VAL A 442 7.12 -17.35 -3.94
CA VAL A 442 5.94 -16.46 -3.91
C VAL A 442 4.85 -16.99 -4.85
N ALA A 443 5.21 -17.40 -6.07
CA ALA A 443 4.25 -17.96 -7.03
C ALA A 443 3.61 -19.26 -6.50
N GLU A 444 4.40 -20.14 -5.87
CA GLU A 444 3.91 -21.37 -5.23
C GLU A 444 2.96 -21.05 -4.07
N ALA A 445 3.35 -20.10 -3.20
CA ALA A 445 2.51 -19.70 -2.06
C ALA A 445 1.16 -19.15 -2.52
N ILE A 446 1.13 -18.33 -3.58
CA ILE A 446 -0.11 -17.82 -4.19
C ILE A 446 -0.94 -18.97 -4.79
N ALA A 447 -0.27 -19.91 -5.48
CA ALA A 447 -0.95 -21.06 -6.07
C ALA A 447 -1.57 -21.99 -5.02
N GLU A 448 -0.95 -22.13 -3.85
CA GLU A 448 -1.39 -23.03 -2.76
C GLU A 448 -2.28 -22.33 -1.72
N ASN A 449 -2.39 -21.02 -1.74
CA ASN A 449 -3.21 -20.27 -0.78
C ASN A 449 -4.69 -20.66 -0.91
N ARG A 450 -5.20 -21.41 0.08
CA ARG A 450 -6.57 -21.93 0.10
C ARG A 450 -7.58 -20.93 0.65
N GLU A 451 -7.12 -19.95 1.43
CA GLU A 451 -8.01 -18.93 2.00
C GLU A 451 -8.67 -18.11 0.88
N SER A 452 -7.96 -17.98 -0.24
CA SER A 452 -8.41 -17.26 -1.41
C SER A 452 -9.61 -17.86 -2.17
N VAL A 453 -9.93 -19.11 -1.99
CA VAL A 453 -11.06 -19.75 -2.72
C VAL A 453 -12.42 -19.37 -2.12
N TYR A 454 -12.45 -18.84 -0.89
CA TYR A 454 -13.68 -18.54 -0.15
C TYR A 454 -13.82 -17.08 0.32
N ASN A 455 -12.78 -16.27 0.19
CA ASN A 455 -12.81 -14.84 0.55
C ASN A 455 -12.68 -13.98 -0.71
N GLU A 456 -13.56 -13.01 -0.85
CA GLU A 456 -13.72 -12.10 -2.01
C GLU A 456 -12.46 -11.30 -2.41
N SER A 457 -11.37 -11.39 -1.64
CA SER A 457 -10.21 -10.51 -1.80
C SER A 457 -9.06 -11.03 -2.67
N ASP A 458 -9.18 -12.22 -3.29
CA ASP A 458 -8.03 -12.89 -3.88
C ASP A 458 -7.96 -13.10 -5.41
N PRO A 459 -8.98 -12.79 -6.22
CA PRO A 459 -8.86 -12.85 -7.67
C PRO A 459 -7.72 -11.97 -8.18
N GLU A 460 -7.59 -10.75 -7.65
CA GLU A 460 -6.55 -9.78 -8.02
C GLU A 460 -5.13 -10.30 -7.77
N LEU A 461 -4.92 -11.09 -6.71
CA LEU A 461 -3.60 -11.63 -6.36
C LEU A 461 -3.05 -12.55 -7.45
N VAL A 462 -3.93 -13.35 -8.08
CA VAL A 462 -3.53 -14.24 -9.19
C VAL A 462 -3.19 -13.42 -10.44
N ALA A 463 -3.95 -12.39 -10.75
CA ALA A 463 -3.63 -11.48 -11.83
C ALA A 463 -2.28 -10.80 -11.60
N LYS A 464 -2.02 -10.36 -10.38
CA LYS A 464 -0.79 -9.67 -10.00
C LYS A 464 0.46 -10.53 -10.11
N ILE A 465 0.40 -11.82 -9.70
CA ILE A 465 1.56 -12.70 -9.87
C ILE A 465 1.84 -13.00 -11.35
N PHE A 466 0.81 -13.21 -12.18
CA PHE A 466 1.01 -13.36 -13.62
C PHE A 466 1.61 -12.10 -14.23
N TRP A 467 1.14 -10.92 -13.86
CA TRP A 467 1.73 -9.66 -14.25
C TRP A 467 3.21 -9.55 -13.84
N ALA A 468 3.54 -9.89 -12.58
CA ALA A 468 4.91 -9.83 -12.08
C ALA A 468 5.85 -10.79 -12.84
N LEU A 469 5.41 -12.02 -13.09
CA LEU A 469 6.13 -13.01 -13.88
C LEU A 469 6.36 -12.52 -15.32
N SER A 470 5.34 -11.92 -15.94
CA SER A 470 5.44 -11.37 -17.29
C SER A 470 6.43 -10.20 -17.37
N ARG A 471 6.44 -9.32 -16.36
CA ARG A 471 7.40 -8.22 -16.26
C ARG A 471 8.85 -8.72 -16.10
N ARG A 472 9.03 -9.83 -15.40
CA ARG A 472 10.34 -10.51 -15.30
C ARG A 472 10.69 -11.30 -16.54
N GLY A 473 9.73 -11.61 -17.41
CA GLY A 473 9.91 -12.47 -18.59
C GLY A 473 10.26 -13.91 -18.19
N ARG A 474 9.70 -14.39 -17.08
CA ARG A 474 10.08 -15.65 -16.47
C ARG A 474 8.87 -16.50 -16.08
N VAL A 475 8.95 -17.78 -16.35
CA VAL A 475 8.04 -18.81 -15.86
C VAL A 475 8.73 -19.57 -14.72
N PRO A 476 8.03 -19.91 -13.61
CA PRO A 476 8.55 -20.78 -12.56
C PRO A 476 9.18 -22.06 -13.11
N ALA A 477 10.26 -22.52 -12.46
CA ALA A 477 10.97 -23.73 -12.89
C ALA A 477 10.09 -24.99 -12.79
N ASP A 478 9.27 -25.08 -11.74
CA ASP A 478 8.25 -26.12 -11.60
C ASP A 478 6.97 -25.73 -12.35
N LYS A 479 6.72 -26.40 -13.48
CA LYS A 479 5.51 -26.19 -14.29
C LYS A 479 4.20 -26.42 -13.50
N SER A 480 4.23 -27.26 -12.46
CA SER A 480 3.04 -27.52 -11.65
C SER A 480 2.52 -26.27 -10.95
N ILE A 481 3.38 -25.29 -10.68
CA ILE A 481 2.99 -23.98 -10.12
C ILE A 481 2.10 -23.22 -11.11
N ILE A 482 2.51 -23.17 -12.39
CA ILE A 482 1.71 -22.54 -13.45
C ILE A 482 0.38 -23.25 -13.63
N ASP A 483 0.35 -24.58 -13.65
CA ASP A 483 -0.88 -25.34 -13.80
C ASP A 483 -1.86 -25.06 -12.63
N LYS A 484 -1.35 -24.94 -11.39
CA LYS A 484 -2.13 -24.57 -10.23
C LYS A 484 -2.66 -23.13 -10.34
N LEU A 485 -1.83 -22.17 -10.77
CA LEU A 485 -2.23 -20.78 -10.98
C LEU A 485 -3.30 -20.66 -12.06
N VAL A 486 -3.15 -21.36 -13.20
CA VAL A 486 -4.15 -21.40 -14.28
C VAL A 486 -5.47 -21.97 -13.77
N LYS A 487 -5.42 -23.07 -13.00
CA LYS A 487 -6.62 -23.63 -12.38
C LYS A 487 -7.29 -22.68 -11.42
N LYS A 488 -6.51 -21.89 -10.68
CA LYS A 488 -7.05 -20.86 -9.78
C LYS A 488 -7.75 -19.76 -10.57
N VAL A 489 -7.17 -19.29 -11.68
CA VAL A 489 -7.86 -18.38 -12.62
C VAL A 489 -9.18 -18.96 -13.12
N GLU A 490 -9.21 -20.25 -13.50
CA GLU A 490 -10.45 -20.90 -13.94
C GLU A 490 -11.55 -20.86 -12.87
N LEU A 491 -11.17 -21.03 -11.60
CA LEU A 491 -12.11 -21.05 -10.47
C LEU A 491 -12.65 -19.66 -10.11
N CYS A 492 -11.83 -18.62 -10.19
CA CYS A 492 -12.21 -17.25 -9.83
C CYS A 492 -12.50 -16.34 -11.04
N SER A 493 -12.64 -16.93 -12.25
CA SER A 493 -12.81 -16.15 -13.50
C SER A 493 -14.01 -15.21 -13.50
N ASP A 494 -15.07 -15.56 -12.79
CA ASP A 494 -16.32 -14.79 -12.74
C ASP A 494 -16.19 -13.61 -11.74
N ASP A 495 -15.29 -13.73 -10.75
CA ASP A 495 -15.02 -12.70 -9.73
C ASP A 495 -13.90 -11.74 -10.15
N LEU A 496 -13.15 -12.04 -11.23
CA LEU A 496 -12.09 -11.17 -11.75
C LEU A 496 -12.68 -9.92 -12.39
N GLU A 497 -12.13 -8.75 -12.06
CA GLU A 497 -12.42 -7.53 -12.77
C GLU A 497 -11.89 -7.58 -14.22
N ARG A 498 -12.45 -6.74 -15.10
CA ARG A 498 -12.04 -6.64 -16.50
C ARG A 498 -10.55 -6.34 -16.65
N SER A 499 -10.01 -5.45 -15.81
CA SER A 499 -8.59 -5.10 -15.75
C SER A 499 -7.70 -6.30 -15.43
N ASP A 500 -8.12 -7.17 -14.50
CA ASP A 500 -7.38 -8.35 -14.10
C ASP A 500 -7.38 -9.43 -15.17
N LYS A 501 -8.54 -9.64 -15.83
CA LYS A 501 -8.64 -10.53 -17.00
C LYS A 501 -7.67 -10.10 -18.11
N LEU A 502 -7.60 -8.79 -18.38
CA LEU A 502 -6.66 -8.23 -19.36
C LEU A 502 -5.20 -8.49 -18.96
N LEU A 503 -4.85 -8.25 -17.69
CA LEU A 503 -3.50 -8.49 -17.17
C LEU A 503 -3.10 -9.96 -17.32
N ILE A 504 -4.00 -10.90 -16.99
CA ILE A 504 -3.76 -12.34 -17.10
C ILE A 504 -3.56 -12.75 -18.56
N LEU A 505 -4.47 -12.35 -19.46
CA LEU A 505 -4.38 -12.66 -20.87
C LEU A 505 -3.07 -12.12 -21.48
N HIS A 506 -2.73 -10.87 -21.19
CA HIS A 506 -1.48 -10.27 -21.64
C HIS A 506 -0.26 -11.00 -21.08
N ALA A 507 -0.27 -11.35 -19.79
CA ALA A 507 0.83 -12.09 -19.15
C ALA A 507 1.02 -13.48 -19.77
N TRP A 508 -0.07 -14.22 -20.04
CA TRP A 508 0.02 -15.52 -20.72
C TRP A 508 0.63 -15.39 -22.11
N GLY A 509 0.23 -14.34 -22.86
CA GLY A 509 0.85 -14.07 -24.16
C GLY A 509 2.34 -13.77 -24.04
N VAL A 510 2.77 -12.96 -23.06
CA VAL A 510 4.20 -12.64 -22.85
C VAL A 510 5.00 -13.87 -22.44
N LEU A 511 4.46 -14.68 -21.54
CA LEU A 511 5.11 -15.87 -21.00
C LEU A 511 4.96 -17.10 -21.89
N ARG A 512 4.18 -17.01 -22.98
CA ARG A 512 3.85 -18.12 -23.89
C ARG A 512 3.21 -19.32 -23.15
N ILE A 513 2.33 -18.98 -22.18
CA ILE A 513 1.55 -19.98 -21.46
C ILE A 513 0.32 -20.31 -22.29
N SER A 514 0.04 -21.59 -22.49
CA SER A 514 -1.18 -22.08 -23.14
C SER A 514 -2.11 -22.72 -22.09
N PRO A 515 -3.05 -21.95 -21.51
CA PRO A 515 -3.86 -22.42 -20.38
C PRO A 515 -5.02 -23.36 -20.76
N GLY A 516 -5.18 -23.62 -22.05
CA GLY A 516 -6.30 -24.38 -22.60
C GLY A 516 -7.50 -23.49 -22.99
N GLU A 517 -8.16 -23.90 -24.07
CA GLU A 517 -9.23 -23.10 -24.71
C GLU A 517 -10.38 -22.75 -23.75
N LYS A 518 -10.78 -23.66 -22.88
CA LYS A 518 -11.87 -23.47 -21.92
C LYS A 518 -11.63 -22.30 -20.98
N VAL A 519 -10.41 -22.16 -20.45
CA VAL A 519 -10.05 -21.09 -19.52
C VAL A 519 -9.94 -19.75 -20.25
N VAL A 520 -9.33 -19.77 -21.43
CA VAL A 520 -9.23 -18.56 -22.27
C VAL A 520 -10.62 -18.06 -22.63
N ASN A 521 -11.53 -18.95 -23.10
CA ASN A 521 -12.90 -18.60 -23.43
C ASN A 521 -13.62 -17.89 -22.29
N LYS A 522 -13.46 -18.34 -21.04
CA LYS A 522 -14.08 -17.68 -19.88
C LYS A 522 -13.63 -16.22 -19.71
N LEU A 523 -12.33 -15.95 -19.87
CA LEU A 523 -11.79 -14.60 -19.72
C LEU A 523 -12.18 -13.70 -20.91
N VAL A 524 -12.11 -14.23 -22.12
CA VAL A 524 -12.33 -13.48 -23.35
C VAL A 524 -13.81 -13.10 -23.53
N ARG A 525 -14.77 -13.94 -23.09
CA ARG A 525 -16.19 -13.66 -23.17
C ARG A 525 -16.58 -12.29 -22.62
N THR A 526 -16.02 -11.88 -21.51
CA THR A 526 -16.25 -10.56 -20.92
C THR A 526 -15.98 -9.40 -21.89
N PHE A 527 -14.99 -9.53 -22.77
CA PHE A 527 -14.64 -8.50 -23.74
C PHE A 527 -15.46 -8.57 -25.04
N VAL A 528 -16.00 -9.77 -25.35
CA VAL A 528 -16.75 -10.02 -26.59
C VAL A 528 -18.24 -9.75 -26.41
N GLU A 529 -18.80 -10.14 -25.24
CA GLU A 529 -20.25 -10.12 -24.97
C GLU A 529 -20.72 -8.76 -24.40
N ASP A 530 -19.91 -8.08 -23.58
CA ASP A 530 -20.27 -6.79 -22.96
C ASP A 530 -20.44 -5.65 -23.98
N GLY A 531 -20.09 -5.85 -25.24
CA GLY A 531 -20.17 -4.84 -26.30
C GLY A 531 -21.46 -4.81 -27.10
N GLU A 532 -22.39 -5.77 -26.95
CA GLU A 532 -23.60 -5.89 -27.78
C GLU A 532 -24.91 -5.47 -27.09
N ASP A 533 -25.02 -5.55 -25.76
CA ASP A 533 -26.31 -5.44 -25.04
C ASP A 533 -26.53 -4.09 -24.30
N SER A 534 -25.59 -3.18 -24.27
CA SER A 534 -25.78 -1.88 -23.62
C SER A 534 -26.23 -0.82 -24.63
N ASP A 535 -27.56 -0.64 -24.76
CA ASP A 535 -28.17 0.57 -25.36
C ASP A 535 -27.85 1.84 -24.53
N ASP A 536 -27.22 1.69 -23.37
CA ASP A 536 -26.71 2.81 -22.57
C ASP A 536 -25.36 3.27 -23.13
N ASP A 537 -25.35 4.45 -23.68
CA ASP A 537 -24.24 5.20 -24.33
C ASP A 537 -23.01 5.46 -23.39
N HIS A 538 -22.95 4.76 -22.25
CA HIS A 538 -21.89 4.83 -21.23
C HIS A 538 -21.20 3.48 -20.98
N GLY A 539 -21.32 2.49 -21.88
CA GLY A 539 -20.51 1.28 -21.81
C GLY A 539 -19.03 1.65 -21.89
N ASP A 540 -18.24 1.22 -20.87
CA ASP A 540 -16.78 1.44 -20.78
C ASP A 540 -16.08 1.02 -22.08
N GLU A 541 -15.89 1.99 -23.01
CA GLU A 541 -15.07 1.76 -24.20
C GLU A 541 -13.65 1.39 -23.76
N LEU A 542 -13.08 0.37 -24.44
CA LEU A 542 -11.71 -0.03 -24.23
C LEU A 542 -10.76 1.10 -24.63
N GLU A 543 -9.87 1.45 -23.72
CA GLU A 543 -8.78 2.36 -24.00
C GLU A 543 -7.85 1.78 -25.10
N PRO A 544 -7.24 2.61 -25.96
CA PRO A 544 -6.35 2.12 -27.02
C PRO A 544 -5.21 1.21 -26.53
N ASP A 545 -4.69 1.47 -25.33
CA ASP A 545 -3.66 0.64 -24.71
C ASP A 545 -4.18 -0.76 -24.34
N GLU A 546 -5.42 -0.86 -23.90
CA GLU A 546 -6.10 -2.13 -23.62
C GLU A 546 -6.38 -2.91 -24.90
N CYS A 547 -6.83 -2.22 -25.96
CA CYS A 547 -7.03 -2.81 -27.29
C CYS A 547 -5.73 -3.44 -27.83
N ALA A 548 -4.61 -2.72 -27.74
CA ALA A 548 -3.31 -3.20 -28.19
C ALA A 548 -2.84 -4.42 -27.37
N LYS A 549 -3.05 -4.40 -26.06
CA LYS A 549 -2.73 -5.53 -25.16
C LYS A 549 -3.54 -6.77 -25.49
N LEU A 550 -4.86 -6.63 -25.74
CA LEU A 550 -5.74 -7.74 -26.10
C LEU A 550 -5.35 -8.35 -27.45
N LEU A 551 -5.17 -7.55 -28.50
CA LEU A 551 -4.73 -8.03 -29.81
C LEU A 551 -3.41 -8.81 -29.71
N CYS A 552 -2.45 -8.25 -29.00
CA CYS A 552 -1.16 -8.89 -28.79
C CYS A 552 -1.29 -10.19 -27.96
N ALA A 553 -2.12 -10.20 -26.91
CA ALA A 553 -2.36 -11.37 -26.09
C ALA A 553 -2.96 -12.51 -26.93
N TYR A 554 -4.05 -12.25 -27.61
CA TYR A 554 -4.72 -13.25 -28.45
C TYR A 554 -3.79 -13.83 -29.51
N GLY A 555 -3.01 -12.97 -30.18
CA GLY A 555 -2.03 -13.41 -31.17
C GLY A 555 -0.92 -14.26 -30.60
N ARG A 556 -0.43 -13.95 -29.39
CA ARG A 556 0.67 -14.69 -28.75
C ARG A 556 0.25 -16.04 -28.16
N ILE A 557 -0.97 -16.13 -27.62
CA ILE A 557 -1.52 -17.41 -27.11
C ILE A 557 -2.12 -18.25 -28.25
N ASP A 558 -2.08 -17.75 -29.50
CA ASP A 558 -2.68 -18.36 -30.72
C ASP A 558 -4.16 -18.72 -30.51
N TYR A 559 -4.90 -17.81 -29.86
CA TYR A 559 -6.31 -18.04 -29.57
C TYR A 559 -7.17 -17.73 -30.79
N LYS A 560 -7.84 -18.76 -31.33
CA LYS A 560 -8.69 -18.70 -32.51
C LYS A 560 -9.91 -19.60 -32.31
N PRO A 561 -11.02 -19.07 -31.77
CA PRO A 561 -12.26 -19.83 -31.70
C PRO A 561 -12.74 -20.18 -33.13
N SER A 562 -13.43 -21.29 -33.26
CA SER A 562 -13.91 -21.74 -34.57
C SER A 562 -14.81 -20.70 -35.21
N SER A 563 -14.43 -20.19 -36.39
CA SER A 563 -15.16 -19.17 -37.15
C SER A 563 -16.58 -19.61 -37.60
N ASN A 564 -16.85 -20.90 -37.57
CA ASN A 564 -18.15 -21.46 -37.92
C ASN A 564 -19.16 -21.43 -36.78
N THR A 565 -18.79 -20.94 -35.60
CA THR A 565 -19.67 -20.79 -34.44
C THR A 565 -20.13 -19.33 -34.32
N GLU A 566 -21.31 -19.10 -33.74
CA GLU A 566 -21.79 -17.77 -33.43
C GLU A 566 -20.77 -16.97 -32.62
N TYR A 567 -20.18 -17.61 -31.60
CA TYR A 567 -19.11 -17.01 -30.79
C TYR A 567 -17.87 -16.65 -31.63
N GLY A 568 -17.45 -17.50 -32.55
CA GLY A 568 -16.32 -17.21 -33.43
C GLY A 568 -16.56 -15.99 -34.31
N MET A 569 -17.80 -15.83 -34.84
CA MET A 569 -18.17 -14.63 -35.62
C MET A 569 -18.19 -13.35 -34.74
N LYS A 570 -18.67 -13.46 -33.50
CA LYS A 570 -18.62 -12.34 -32.54
C LYS A 570 -17.17 -11.98 -32.21
N PHE A 571 -16.32 -12.97 -31.99
CA PHE A 571 -14.89 -12.74 -31.73
C PHE A 571 -14.20 -12.05 -32.91
N GLU A 572 -14.47 -12.45 -34.15
CA GLU A 572 -13.91 -11.78 -35.32
C GLU A 572 -14.33 -10.30 -35.40
N LYS A 573 -15.61 -10.02 -35.18
CA LYS A 573 -16.10 -8.63 -35.06
C LYS A 573 -15.41 -7.85 -33.95
N HIS A 574 -15.19 -8.50 -32.81
CA HIS A 574 -14.47 -7.89 -31.70
C HIS A 574 -13.04 -7.53 -32.08
N LEU A 575 -12.29 -8.41 -32.78
CA LEU A 575 -10.96 -8.10 -33.27
C LEU A 575 -10.94 -6.89 -34.21
N GLN A 576 -11.90 -6.80 -35.13
CA GLN A 576 -12.04 -5.64 -36.03
C GLN A 576 -12.35 -4.35 -35.25
N LYS A 577 -13.23 -4.41 -34.23
CA LYS A 577 -13.51 -3.28 -33.35
C LYS A 577 -12.26 -2.79 -32.62
N LEU A 578 -11.46 -3.71 -32.05
CA LEU A 578 -10.20 -3.36 -31.37
C LEU A 578 -9.21 -2.66 -32.31
N ALA A 579 -9.05 -3.18 -33.54
CA ALA A 579 -8.18 -2.58 -34.54
C ALA A 579 -8.67 -1.20 -34.99
N LYS A 580 -9.97 -1.03 -35.14
CA LYS A 580 -10.60 0.25 -35.50
C LYS A 580 -10.41 1.30 -34.42
N THR A 581 -10.65 0.96 -33.13
CA THR A 581 -10.38 1.86 -31.98
C THR A 581 -8.93 2.37 -31.98
N LEU A 582 -7.98 1.49 -32.31
CA LEU A 582 -6.58 1.91 -32.46
C LEU A 582 -6.39 2.85 -33.65
N ALA A 583 -7.01 2.58 -34.80
CA ALA A 583 -6.89 3.42 -35.99
C ALA A 583 -7.51 4.82 -35.76
N ASP A 584 -8.70 4.90 -35.16
CA ASP A 584 -9.35 6.14 -34.79
C ASP A 584 -8.49 7.00 -33.84
N SER A 585 -7.80 6.33 -32.91
CA SER A 585 -6.85 6.97 -31.99
C SER A 585 -5.56 7.40 -32.67
N ALA A 586 -5.11 6.65 -33.68
CA ALA A 586 -3.95 7.00 -34.53
C ALA A 586 -4.23 8.22 -35.35
N GLU A 587 -5.42 8.32 -35.98
CA GLU A 587 -5.88 9.48 -36.72
C GLU A 587 -5.91 10.74 -35.85
N ALA A 588 -6.42 10.60 -34.61
CA ALA A 588 -6.42 11.67 -33.61
C ALA A 588 -5.05 12.01 -33.04
N SER A 589 -3.97 11.32 -33.47
CA SER A 589 -2.59 11.45 -32.92
C SER A 589 -2.49 11.22 -31.41
N ARG A 590 -3.30 10.33 -30.86
CA ARG A 590 -3.36 10.03 -29.41
C ARG A 590 -2.58 8.78 -29.00
N LEU A 591 -2.10 7.98 -29.98
CA LEU A 591 -1.35 6.77 -29.67
C LEU A 591 0.09 7.08 -29.27
N ASN A 592 0.53 6.46 -28.17
CA ASN A 592 1.96 6.42 -27.88
C ASN A 592 2.67 5.37 -28.76
N PRO A 593 3.99 5.54 -29.04
CA PRO A 593 4.74 4.64 -29.93
C PRO A 593 4.73 3.16 -29.48
N GLY A 594 4.66 2.90 -28.19
CA GLY A 594 4.63 1.55 -27.64
C GLY A 594 3.31 0.84 -27.89
N THR A 595 2.18 1.51 -27.64
CA THR A 595 0.82 1.03 -27.86
C THR A 595 0.60 0.74 -29.34
N LEU A 596 1.00 1.66 -30.22
CA LEU A 596 0.90 1.49 -31.67
C LEU A 596 1.66 0.24 -32.14
N ALA A 597 2.93 0.10 -31.74
CA ALA A 597 3.75 -1.05 -32.11
C ALA A 597 3.17 -2.38 -31.59
N LEU A 598 2.60 -2.36 -30.38
CA LEU A 598 1.99 -3.53 -29.76
C LEU A 598 0.73 -3.96 -30.50
N GLY A 599 -0.15 -2.98 -30.85
CA GLY A 599 -1.39 -3.21 -31.56
C GLY A 599 -1.16 -3.74 -32.98
N LEU A 600 -0.30 -3.06 -33.75
CA LEU A 600 0.10 -3.55 -35.09
C LEU A 600 0.66 -4.96 -35.04
N TRP A 601 1.54 -5.22 -34.10
CA TRP A 601 2.13 -6.56 -33.94
C TRP A 601 1.10 -7.61 -33.56
N GLY A 602 0.10 -7.26 -32.71
CA GLY A 602 -1.04 -8.13 -32.40
C GLY A 602 -1.86 -8.49 -33.64
N CYS A 603 -2.21 -7.50 -34.47
CA CYS A 603 -2.91 -7.71 -35.74
C CYS A 603 -2.12 -8.66 -36.67
N ALA A 604 -0.80 -8.47 -36.76
CA ALA A 604 0.06 -9.31 -37.59
C ALA A 604 0.16 -10.77 -37.09
N LEU A 605 0.28 -10.97 -35.76
CA LEU A 605 0.29 -12.32 -35.18
C LEU A 605 -1.02 -13.07 -35.41
N LEU A 606 -2.14 -12.38 -35.34
CA LEU A 606 -3.48 -12.92 -35.65
C LEU A 606 -3.69 -13.12 -37.15
N LYS A 607 -2.84 -12.54 -37.99
CA LYS A 607 -3.03 -12.44 -39.45
C LYS A 607 -4.40 -11.84 -39.80
N LEU A 608 -4.76 -10.80 -39.06
CA LEU A 608 -6.06 -10.16 -39.15
C LEU A 608 -6.18 -9.46 -40.53
N LYS A 609 -7.27 -9.73 -41.23
CA LYS A 609 -7.59 -8.99 -42.46
C LYS A 609 -8.21 -7.67 -42.03
N LEU A 610 -7.40 -6.63 -42.05
CA LEU A 610 -7.86 -5.26 -41.77
C LEU A 610 -8.47 -4.64 -43.00
N ASP A 611 -9.46 -3.76 -42.79
CA ASP A 611 -9.91 -2.87 -43.83
C ASP A 611 -8.75 -1.97 -44.27
N GLU A 612 -8.68 -1.64 -45.55
CA GLU A 612 -7.59 -0.86 -46.16
C GLU A 612 -7.37 0.48 -45.43
N ASP A 613 -8.46 1.18 -45.11
CA ASP A 613 -8.45 2.46 -44.39
C ASP A 613 -7.85 2.29 -42.95
N VAL A 614 -8.20 1.21 -42.25
CA VAL A 614 -7.70 0.93 -40.88
C VAL A 614 -6.20 0.64 -40.93
N LEU A 615 -5.74 -0.18 -41.85
CA LEU A 615 -4.33 -0.48 -42.03
C LEU A 615 -3.52 0.76 -42.41
N ASP A 616 -4.05 1.58 -43.31
CA ASP A 616 -3.40 2.79 -43.78
C ASP A 616 -3.24 3.84 -42.65
N LEU A 617 -4.26 4.05 -41.82
CA LEU A 617 -4.19 4.94 -40.66
C LEU A 617 -3.12 4.48 -39.67
N LEU A 618 -3.11 3.21 -39.29
CA LEU A 618 -2.11 2.65 -38.37
C LEU A 618 -0.69 2.70 -38.94
N ALA A 619 -0.54 2.41 -40.24
CA ALA A 619 0.75 2.45 -40.92
C ALA A 619 1.32 3.86 -41.00
N ARG A 620 0.48 4.86 -41.43
CA ARG A 620 0.88 6.27 -41.46
C ARG A 620 1.33 6.77 -40.09
N ASP A 621 0.62 6.41 -39.03
CA ASP A 621 1.02 6.81 -37.68
C ASP A 621 2.34 6.16 -37.26
N ALA A 622 2.58 4.88 -37.58
CA ALA A 622 3.84 4.19 -37.35
C ALA A 622 5.01 4.87 -38.11
N LEU A 623 4.78 5.24 -39.35
CA LEU A 623 5.76 5.95 -40.17
C LEU A 623 6.03 7.37 -39.67
N ARG A 624 5.00 8.07 -39.21
CA ARG A 624 5.12 9.39 -38.58
C ARG A 624 5.95 9.32 -37.29
N GLN A 625 5.74 8.29 -36.48
CA GLN A 625 6.40 8.11 -35.18
C GLN A 625 7.74 7.35 -35.27
N THR A 626 8.24 7.03 -36.46
CA THR A 626 9.44 6.21 -36.67
C THR A 626 10.63 6.65 -35.80
N ASP A 627 10.87 7.98 -35.70
CA ASP A 627 12.01 8.50 -34.92
C ASP A 627 11.87 8.34 -33.41
N SER A 628 10.65 8.30 -32.87
CA SER A 628 10.34 8.12 -31.46
C SER A 628 10.21 6.65 -31.03
N LEU A 629 10.15 5.72 -32.00
CA LEU A 629 10.10 4.30 -31.73
C LEU A 629 11.41 3.80 -31.12
N LYS A 630 11.33 3.10 -29.99
CA LYS A 630 12.46 2.33 -29.44
C LYS A 630 12.79 1.14 -30.36
N PRO A 631 14.02 0.61 -30.34
CA PRO A 631 14.43 -0.46 -31.25
C PRO A 631 13.49 -1.67 -31.30
N ASN A 632 13.02 -2.13 -30.15
CA ASN A 632 12.08 -3.27 -30.07
C ASN A 632 10.70 -2.92 -30.68
N SER A 633 10.16 -1.74 -30.39
CA SER A 633 8.89 -1.27 -30.94
C SER A 633 9.00 -1.07 -32.46
N PHE A 634 10.12 -0.53 -32.91
CA PHE A 634 10.42 -0.38 -34.33
C PHE A 634 10.44 -1.75 -35.05
N ALA A 635 11.17 -2.74 -34.51
CA ALA A 635 11.22 -4.09 -35.09
C ALA A 635 9.81 -4.71 -35.21
N LYS A 636 8.95 -4.54 -34.19
CA LYS A 636 7.55 -5.01 -34.20
C LYS A 636 6.74 -4.34 -35.29
N CYS A 637 6.87 -3.01 -35.46
CA CYS A 637 6.17 -2.26 -36.52
C CYS A 637 6.58 -2.75 -37.91
N VAL A 638 7.88 -2.86 -38.18
CA VAL A 638 8.37 -3.31 -39.49
C VAL A 638 7.88 -4.74 -39.81
N PHE A 639 7.99 -5.64 -38.84
CA PHE A 639 7.47 -7.00 -38.98
C PHE A 639 5.96 -7.01 -39.26
N ALA A 640 5.19 -6.19 -38.54
CA ALA A 640 3.75 -6.13 -38.66
C ALA A 640 3.34 -5.61 -40.04
N LEU A 641 3.92 -4.50 -40.49
CA LEU A 641 3.61 -3.91 -41.81
C LEU A 641 3.90 -4.91 -42.93
N ALA A 642 5.05 -5.61 -42.86
CA ALA A 642 5.40 -6.64 -43.84
C ALA A 642 4.45 -7.87 -43.80
N THR A 643 3.96 -8.25 -42.63
CA THR A 643 3.06 -9.40 -42.46
C THR A 643 1.63 -9.07 -42.93
N LEU A 644 1.19 -7.83 -42.68
CA LEU A 644 -0.11 -7.32 -43.08
C LEU A 644 -0.14 -6.86 -44.55
N ALA A 645 0.98 -7.05 -45.28
CA ALA A 645 1.14 -6.70 -46.68
C ALA A 645 0.87 -5.21 -47.00
N TYR A 646 1.32 -4.31 -46.14
CA TYR A 646 1.28 -2.87 -46.38
C TYR A 646 2.26 -2.50 -47.50
N ASP A 647 1.84 -1.63 -48.41
CA ASP A 647 2.67 -1.13 -49.54
C ASP A 647 3.15 0.30 -49.26
N PRO A 648 4.37 0.50 -48.70
CA PRO A 648 4.89 1.82 -48.34
C PRO A 648 5.32 2.60 -49.59
N THR A 649 5.22 3.94 -49.53
CA THR A 649 5.88 4.78 -50.52
C THR A 649 7.40 4.63 -50.49
N GLN A 650 8.10 5.01 -51.57
CA GLN A 650 9.55 4.97 -51.64
C GLN A 650 10.22 5.82 -50.54
N ASP A 651 9.62 6.97 -50.20
CA ASP A 651 10.10 7.84 -49.13
C ASP A 651 9.94 7.19 -47.75
N ASP A 652 8.80 6.52 -47.50
CA ASP A 652 8.55 5.82 -46.25
C ASP A 652 9.46 4.61 -46.09
N LEU A 653 9.69 3.87 -47.15
CA LEU A 653 10.63 2.77 -47.19
C LEU A 653 12.05 3.25 -46.88
N ALA A 654 12.46 4.37 -47.49
CA ALA A 654 13.77 4.98 -47.20
C ALA A 654 13.93 5.38 -45.72
N LYS A 655 12.86 5.92 -45.08
CA LYS A 655 12.86 6.20 -43.63
C LYS A 655 13.01 4.96 -42.77
N LEU A 656 12.27 3.89 -43.09
CA LEU A 656 12.35 2.61 -42.36
C LEU A 656 13.74 2.01 -42.46
N VAL A 657 14.33 1.97 -43.67
CA VAL A 657 15.69 1.46 -43.89
C VAL A 657 16.73 2.28 -43.11
N LYS A 658 16.64 3.62 -43.20
CA LYS A 658 17.53 4.51 -42.46
C LYS A 658 17.47 4.26 -40.94
N LYS A 659 16.27 4.14 -40.39
CA LYS A 659 16.07 3.87 -38.95
C LYS A 659 16.60 2.49 -38.57
N ALA A 660 16.34 1.45 -39.38
CA ALA A 660 16.90 0.10 -39.15
C ALA A 660 18.42 0.11 -39.11
N GLN A 661 19.05 0.81 -40.05
CA GLN A 661 20.51 0.97 -40.07
C GLN A 661 21.02 1.66 -38.78
N GLN A 662 20.31 2.68 -38.29
CA GLN A 662 20.70 3.43 -37.10
C GLN A 662 20.47 2.68 -35.78
N THR A 663 19.46 1.81 -35.70
CA THR A 663 18.99 1.25 -34.40
C THR A 663 19.12 -0.26 -34.28
N ILE A 664 19.02 -1.00 -35.39
CA ILE A 664 19.04 -2.47 -35.40
C ILE A 664 20.38 -3.03 -35.88
N PHE A 665 20.92 -2.43 -36.97
CA PHE A 665 22.13 -2.95 -37.62
C PHE A 665 23.44 -2.32 -37.15
N THR A 666 23.42 -1.23 -36.38
CA THR A 666 24.64 -0.64 -35.78
C THR A 666 25.24 -1.61 -34.76
N THR A 667 26.47 -2.06 -35.05
CA THR A 667 27.24 -3.01 -34.22
C THR A 667 27.93 -2.39 -33.01
N ASN A 668 27.85 -1.06 -32.82
CA ASN A 668 28.61 -0.33 -31.81
C ASN A 668 27.71 0.35 -30.78
N TYR A 669 26.99 -0.42 -29.95
CA TYR A 669 26.66 0.07 -28.63
C TYR A 669 27.81 -0.31 -27.69
N SER A 670 28.79 0.58 -27.57
CA SER A 670 29.73 0.55 -26.46
C SER A 670 28.93 0.47 -25.17
N SER A 671 29.28 -0.48 -24.32
CA SER A 671 28.81 -0.63 -22.95
C SER A 671 29.22 0.60 -22.12
N SER A 672 28.68 1.78 -22.43
CA SER A 672 28.78 2.91 -21.54
C SER A 672 27.74 2.74 -20.45
N SER A 673 28.22 2.57 -19.23
CA SER A 673 27.50 2.42 -17.97
C SER A 673 26.61 3.61 -17.56
N ASP A 674 26.35 4.56 -18.46
CA ASP A 674 25.69 5.83 -18.15
C ASP A 674 24.32 6.04 -18.85
N ALA A 675 23.60 4.96 -19.13
CA ALA A 675 22.22 5.10 -19.59
C ALA A 675 21.26 5.15 -18.39
N ASN A 676 21.09 6.34 -17.86
CA ASN A 676 19.96 6.72 -17.02
C ASN A 676 18.67 6.66 -17.86
N ILE A 677 18.05 5.48 -17.98
CA ILE A 677 16.79 5.29 -18.70
C ILE A 677 15.66 5.10 -17.70
N ASN A 678 15.10 6.23 -17.29
CA ASN A 678 13.71 6.31 -16.84
C ASN A 678 12.83 6.01 -18.05
N ASN A 679 12.16 4.85 -18.08
CA ASN A 679 10.77 4.71 -18.48
C ASN A 679 10.39 3.25 -18.66
N GLY A 680 9.22 2.93 -18.13
CA GLY A 680 8.56 1.65 -18.03
C GLY A 680 8.35 0.89 -19.34
N ASP A 681 8.05 -0.37 -19.17
CA ASP A 681 7.50 -1.38 -20.07
C ASP A 681 8.42 -2.17 -20.99
N ASP A 682 9.68 -1.78 -21.22
CA ASP A 682 10.57 -2.62 -22.00
C ASP A 682 11.45 -3.51 -21.12
N GLY A 683 11.38 -4.82 -21.34
CA GLY A 683 12.30 -5.82 -20.79
C GLY A 683 13.78 -5.46 -21.01
N PRO A 684 14.73 -6.33 -20.62
CA PRO A 684 16.16 -6.04 -20.58
C PRO A 684 16.62 -5.36 -21.85
N SER A 685 17.58 -4.43 -21.74
CA SER A 685 18.10 -3.60 -22.85
C SER A 685 18.14 -4.42 -24.13
N PHE A 686 17.28 -4.07 -25.09
CA PHE A 686 17.16 -4.79 -26.35
C PHE A 686 18.45 -4.55 -27.15
N VAL A 687 19.37 -5.48 -27.03
CA VAL A 687 20.40 -5.67 -28.04
C VAL A 687 19.76 -6.58 -29.09
N ALA A 688 19.53 -6.06 -30.30
CA ALA A 688 19.01 -6.87 -31.40
C ALA A 688 19.95 -8.05 -31.59
N ASN A 689 19.48 -9.24 -31.22
CA ASN A 689 20.22 -10.45 -31.52
C ASN A 689 20.20 -10.70 -33.03
N GLU A 690 21.09 -11.56 -33.53
CA GLU A 690 21.19 -11.83 -34.96
C GLU A 690 19.87 -12.34 -35.58
N SER A 691 19.04 -13.04 -34.80
CA SER A 691 17.69 -13.46 -35.22
C SER A 691 16.78 -12.27 -35.47
N THR A 692 16.74 -11.28 -34.56
CA THR A 692 15.93 -10.07 -34.75
C THR A 692 16.43 -9.23 -35.92
N LYS A 693 17.75 -9.12 -36.11
CA LYS A 693 18.30 -8.41 -37.25
C LYS A 693 17.84 -9.04 -38.54
N GLU A 694 17.92 -10.37 -38.64
CA GLU A 694 17.51 -11.12 -39.84
C GLU A 694 15.99 -11.04 -40.06
N GLU A 695 15.17 -11.09 -39.00
CA GLU A 695 13.71 -10.88 -39.10
C GLU A 695 13.35 -9.49 -39.64
N VAL A 696 14.01 -8.43 -39.14
CA VAL A 696 13.83 -7.08 -39.64
C VAL A 696 14.30 -6.94 -41.06
N ARG A 697 15.43 -7.54 -41.43
CA ARG A 697 15.94 -7.56 -42.82
C ARG A 697 14.95 -8.21 -43.78
N ILE A 698 14.47 -9.40 -43.46
CA ILE A 698 13.46 -10.12 -44.26
C ILE A 698 12.17 -9.29 -44.39
N ALA A 699 11.74 -8.66 -43.30
CA ALA A 699 10.56 -7.81 -43.33
C ALA A 699 10.74 -6.58 -44.24
N LEU A 700 11.88 -5.90 -44.17
CA LEU A 700 12.19 -4.77 -45.06
C LEU A 700 12.27 -5.17 -46.54
N ILE A 701 12.84 -6.33 -46.84
CA ILE A 701 12.87 -6.88 -48.21
C ILE A 701 11.44 -7.14 -48.71
N LYS A 702 10.55 -7.70 -47.88
CA LYS A 702 9.14 -7.89 -48.21
C LYS A 702 8.39 -6.59 -48.48
N LEU A 703 8.81 -5.51 -47.82
CA LEU A 703 8.27 -4.14 -48.08
C LEU A 703 8.90 -3.46 -49.29
N GLY A 704 9.82 -4.12 -50.01
CA GLY A 704 10.42 -3.60 -51.28
C GLY A 704 11.82 -3.01 -51.10
N ALA A 705 12.52 -3.24 -49.97
CA ALA A 705 13.88 -2.73 -49.78
C ALA A 705 14.94 -3.66 -50.42
N ASP A 706 14.94 -3.79 -51.72
CA ASP A 706 15.85 -4.68 -52.47
C ASP A 706 17.36 -4.44 -52.20
N SER A 707 17.69 -3.22 -51.79
CA SER A 707 19.08 -2.83 -51.46
C SER A 707 19.62 -3.49 -50.18
N LEU A 708 18.79 -4.19 -49.41
CA LEU A 708 19.18 -4.92 -48.20
C LEU A 708 19.31 -6.43 -48.43
N ALA A 709 18.94 -6.93 -49.59
CA ALA A 709 19.15 -8.31 -50.02
C ALA A 709 20.60 -8.52 -50.41
#